data_bac3fb7b076ef5311a4d5751c4557f46
#
_entry.id   bac3fb7b076ef5311a4d5751c4557f46
#
_cell.length_a   1.000
_cell.length_b   1.000
_cell.length_c   1.000
_cell.angle_alpha   90.00
_cell.angle_beta   90.00
_cell.angle_gamma   90.00
#
_symmetry.space_group_name_H-M   'P 1'
#
loop_
_entity.id
_entity.type
_entity.pdbx_description
1 polymer ?
#
loop_
_entity_poly.entity_id
_entity_poly.type
_entity_poly.pdbx_seq_one_letter_code
_entity_poly.pdbx_strand_id
1 'polypeptide(L)'
;MKRQVGGAVRIAAIQLLAGLVWMLPVAVRPLGTPFWRGGEFSDLLITHWPNAWYIHRSLQTWRQLPLWNPMILGGAPFAADPLSGLWYPPGWLAVLFPSGLTFNLLLWLHLAWAGTGMWLMLQRLRLSQPSALVGSLAFSGMPKLVGHIGLGHVGLVYAVSWTPWVALAAMAAAEQTGSLGAALRRSALAGGMLGLVFLADPRWAVPLSMIALAVAVRQIAHSHKEVSRWPRWLAGRSALVLACSLGIAAILALPLWELVALSTRSQLTRVESGALGLPVARLLGLIAPDLGGWPEWQAYAGTIVIVLALVALFGRSRGGLFWAGVALSCCLLALGDRTPLHAILTRVIPGYGWLRVPSRWLFGSGFALAVLAAQGLQRLIGTPFEGRERSRFNLAVFGLFGLLLGLSIVSWRSSPDSPVGVGLQRGPAFAVGAALLGTGLLWIHSRVRRVIPLRWQAFGWAALLALDLALVDLSEIESRPSAPTDNATVAEVAARLTPSAPERAYSPSYSLPQPAAAISGLELVDGINPLQLRALRDYMAAATGFDPADYSVTLPPFPEGDPRRPWGVRPDPVMLGRLNVGYLVSAYPVEEEGWGFAGVSGGEYLYRNPSARPRAWVELEAAAGSWRPVGKLAWTPNRILIEAEGPGRLVISELSYPGWQVKLNGEGHELEQAADPLRSISLPAGTQRVELFFRPWTVYGGAAITLVTLAILSALWLVRV
;
A
#
# COMPACT_ATOMS: atom_id res chain seq x y z
N MET A 1 4.92 28.15 24.50
CA MET A 1 4.30 26.80 24.55
C MET A 1 2.78 26.84 24.41
N LYS A 2 1.98 27.48 25.29
CA LYS A 2 0.51 27.51 25.21
C LYS A 2 -0.06 28.02 23.87
N ARG A 3 0.49 29.07 23.25
CA ARG A 3 0.06 29.59 21.94
C ARG A 3 0.36 28.62 20.76
N GLN A 4 1.45 27.85 20.83
CA GLN A 4 1.79 26.87 19.80
C GLN A 4 0.90 25.63 19.88
N VAL A 5 0.60 25.16 21.09
CA VAL A 5 -0.34 24.05 21.33
C VAL A 5 -1.74 24.41 20.84
N GLY A 6 -2.23 25.61 21.16
CA GLY A 6 -3.54 26.08 20.68
C GLY A 6 -3.60 26.21 19.14
N GLY A 7 -2.48 26.54 18.48
CA GLY A 7 -2.37 26.55 17.03
C GLY A 7 -2.44 25.15 16.42
N ALA A 8 -1.74 24.19 17.01
CA ALA A 8 -1.74 22.79 16.52
C ALA A 8 -3.12 22.14 16.67
N VAL A 9 -3.85 22.39 17.76
CA VAL A 9 -5.21 21.88 17.97
C VAL A 9 -6.18 22.44 16.93
N ARG A 10 -6.09 23.75 16.64
CA ARG A 10 -6.96 24.38 15.63
C ARG A 10 -6.69 23.82 14.23
N ILE A 11 -5.42 23.62 13.87
CA ILE A 11 -5.09 23.07 12.56
C ILE A 11 -5.53 21.59 12.44
N ALA A 12 -5.37 20.80 13.49
CA ALA A 12 -5.87 19.44 13.49
C ALA A 12 -7.40 19.39 13.24
N ALA A 13 -8.17 20.29 13.89
CA ALA A 13 -9.61 20.41 13.63
C ALA A 13 -9.92 20.81 12.18
N ILE A 14 -9.16 21.76 11.61
CA ILE A 14 -9.31 22.16 10.19
C ILE A 14 -9.00 20.97 9.28
N GLN A 15 -7.94 20.19 9.56
CA GLN A 15 -7.58 19.03 8.74
C GLN A 15 -8.59 17.88 8.86
N LEU A 16 -9.21 17.70 10.03
CA LEU A 16 -10.33 16.77 10.20
C LEU A 16 -11.53 17.18 9.34
N LEU A 17 -11.88 18.46 9.32
CA LEU A 17 -12.96 18.97 8.47
C LEU A 17 -12.59 18.87 6.98
N ALA A 18 -11.37 19.22 6.59
CA ALA A 18 -10.89 19.09 5.23
C ALA A 18 -10.93 17.62 4.76
N GLY A 19 -10.50 16.68 5.61
CA GLY A 19 -10.55 15.24 5.31
C GLY A 19 -11.97 14.74 5.02
N LEU A 20 -13.00 15.29 5.66
CA LEU A 20 -14.39 14.99 5.32
C LEU A 20 -14.76 15.48 3.91
N VAL A 21 -14.21 16.63 3.50
CA VAL A 21 -14.43 17.16 2.15
C VAL A 21 -13.74 16.30 1.10
N TRP A 22 -12.47 15.91 1.34
CA TRP A 22 -11.70 15.03 0.44
C TRP A 22 -12.36 13.64 0.28
N MET A 23 -12.99 13.15 1.32
CA MET A 23 -13.67 11.85 1.35
C MET A 23 -15.22 12.00 1.38
N LEU A 24 -15.77 13.08 0.83
CA LEU A 24 -17.21 13.36 0.96
C LEU A 24 -18.11 12.19 0.52
N PRO A 25 -17.87 11.45 -0.58
CA PRO A 25 -18.70 10.29 -0.93
C PRO A 25 -18.70 9.21 0.15
N VAL A 26 -17.55 9.04 0.84
CA VAL A 26 -17.40 8.08 1.95
C VAL A 26 -17.99 8.66 3.24
N ALA A 27 -17.81 9.96 3.51
CA ALA A 27 -18.36 10.62 4.69
C ALA A 27 -19.90 10.58 4.72
N VAL A 28 -20.55 10.68 3.55
CA VAL A 28 -22.03 10.57 3.42
C VAL A 28 -22.52 9.13 3.60
N ARG A 29 -21.68 8.13 3.28
CA ARG A 29 -21.99 6.70 3.44
C ARG A 29 -20.87 6.00 4.23
N PRO A 30 -20.73 6.29 5.53
CA PRO A 30 -19.55 5.90 6.31
C PRO A 30 -19.43 4.38 6.55
N LEU A 31 -20.52 3.64 6.40
CA LEU A 31 -20.54 2.18 6.50
C LEU A 31 -20.13 1.50 5.17
N GLY A 32 -20.12 2.25 4.06
CA GLY A 32 -19.76 1.73 2.75
C GLY A 32 -18.24 1.59 2.61
N THR A 33 -17.85 0.89 1.57
CA THR A 33 -16.45 0.73 1.18
C THR A 33 -16.10 1.73 0.09
N PRO A 34 -14.95 2.42 0.18
CA PRO A 34 -14.47 3.27 -0.88
C PRO A 34 -14.03 2.43 -2.08
N PHE A 35 -14.47 2.86 -3.26
CA PHE A 35 -14.05 2.36 -4.55
C PHE A 35 -13.54 3.50 -5.40
N TRP A 36 -12.59 3.23 -6.25
CA TRP A 36 -12.32 4.08 -7.39
C TRP A 36 -13.54 4.06 -8.33
N ARG A 37 -13.93 5.24 -8.79
CA ARG A 37 -15.12 5.37 -9.64
C ARG A 37 -14.92 4.64 -10.96
N GLY A 38 -15.81 3.67 -11.23
CA GLY A 38 -15.71 2.76 -12.37
C GLY A 38 -14.81 1.54 -12.12
N GLY A 39 -14.17 1.40 -10.94
CA GLY A 39 -13.44 0.19 -10.59
C GLY A 39 -14.35 -0.90 -10.07
N GLU A 40 -14.05 -2.14 -10.38
CA GLU A 40 -14.80 -3.31 -9.91
C GLU A 40 -14.21 -3.90 -8.61
N PHE A 41 -12.92 -3.66 -8.36
CA PHE A 41 -12.16 -4.24 -7.26
C PHE A 41 -11.61 -3.16 -6.33
N SER A 42 -11.45 -3.52 -5.05
CA SER A 42 -10.80 -2.70 -4.03
C SER A 42 -9.93 -3.60 -3.16
N ASP A 43 -8.63 -3.29 -3.07
CA ASP A 43 -7.69 -4.01 -2.21
C ASP A 43 -8.12 -4.02 -0.74
N LEU A 44 -8.90 -2.99 -0.31
CA LEU A 44 -9.48 -2.98 1.02
C LEU A 44 -10.35 -4.20 1.26
N LEU A 45 -11.22 -4.55 0.30
CA LEU A 45 -12.11 -5.70 0.41
C LEU A 45 -11.40 -7.02 0.16
N ILE A 46 -10.53 -7.05 -0.85
CA ILE A 46 -9.88 -8.30 -1.26
C ILE A 46 -8.84 -8.74 -0.23
N THR A 47 -8.12 -7.78 0.39
CA THR A 47 -6.94 -8.10 1.20
C THR A 47 -7.05 -7.57 2.63
N HIS A 48 -7.23 -6.26 2.82
CA HIS A 48 -7.10 -5.64 4.14
C HIS A 48 -8.23 -6.03 5.09
N TRP A 49 -9.47 -6.08 4.60
CA TRP A 49 -10.62 -6.46 5.41
C TRP A 49 -10.59 -7.94 5.83
N PRO A 50 -10.37 -8.93 4.91
CA PRO A 50 -10.22 -10.33 5.28
C PRO A 50 -9.07 -10.58 6.25
N ASN A 51 -7.94 -9.90 6.08
CA ASN A 51 -6.80 -10.01 6.97
C ASN A 51 -7.12 -9.49 8.39
N ALA A 52 -7.77 -8.33 8.49
CA ALA A 52 -8.21 -7.80 9.79
C ALA A 52 -9.23 -8.73 10.46
N TRP A 53 -10.18 -9.27 9.70
CA TRP A 53 -11.14 -10.26 10.15
C TRP A 53 -10.44 -11.53 10.65
N TYR A 54 -9.47 -12.03 9.91
CA TYR A 54 -8.73 -13.23 10.30
C TYR A 54 -7.94 -13.04 11.60
N ILE A 55 -7.27 -11.88 11.78
CA ILE A 55 -6.61 -11.55 13.05
C ILE A 55 -7.63 -11.49 14.18
N HIS A 56 -8.75 -10.78 13.97
CA HIS A 56 -9.83 -10.66 14.94
C HIS A 56 -10.35 -12.04 15.39
N ARG A 57 -10.71 -12.89 14.43
CA ARG A 57 -11.17 -14.27 14.68
C ARG A 57 -10.11 -15.09 15.40
N SER A 58 -8.84 -14.97 15.03
CA SER A 58 -7.75 -15.69 15.68
C SER A 58 -7.59 -15.32 17.15
N LEU A 59 -7.69 -14.02 17.46
CA LEU A 59 -7.62 -13.54 18.85
C LEU A 59 -8.84 -13.98 19.66
N GLN A 60 -10.03 -13.98 19.10
CA GLN A 60 -11.25 -14.40 19.79
C GLN A 60 -11.32 -15.91 20.01
N THR A 61 -11.02 -16.70 18.97
CA THR A 61 -11.23 -18.14 18.99
C THR A 61 -10.07 -18.88 19.67
N TRP A 62 -8.83 -18.51 19.31
CA TRP A 62 -7.62 -19.23 19.77
C TRP A 62 -6.75 -18.43 20.72
N ARG A 63 -7.05 -17.14 20.96
CA ARG A 63 -6.24 -16.21 21.78
C ARG A 63 -4.77 -16.15 21.31
N GLN A 64 -4.56 -16.22 19.99
CA GLN A 64 -3.25 -16.25 19.36
C GLN A 64 -3.15 -15.18 18.27
N LEU A 65 -1.98 -14.56 18.14
CA LEU A 65 -1.63 -13.82 16.95
C LEU A 65 -1.37 -14.82 15.83
N PRO A 66 -2.06 -14.71 14.67
CA PRO A 66 -1.84 -15.63 13.58
C PRO A 66 -0.51 -15.32 12.89
N LEU A 67 0.40 -16.29 12.85
CA LEU A 67 1.65 -16.19 12.09
C LEU A 67 1.51 -16.86 10.71
N TRP A 68 0.59 -17.82 10.59
CA TRP A 68 0.24 -18.54 9.38
C TRP A 68 -1.22 -18.31 9.02
N ASN A 69 -1.54 -18.16 7.72
CA ASN A 69 -2.91 -18.02 7.22
C ASN A 69 -3.26 -19.18 6.29
N PRO A 70 -4.13 -20.12 6.67
CA PRO A 70 -4.58 -21.22 5.82
C PRO A 70 -5.71 -20.85 4.86
N MET A 71 -6.31 -19.66 5.01
CA MET A 71 -7.56 -19.29 4.33
C MET A 71 -7.39 -19.09 2.83
N ILE A 72 -6.18 -18.78 2.36
CA ILE A 72 -5.87 -18.52 0.94
C ILE A 72 -4.55 -19.17 0.54
N LEU A 73 -4.37 -19.40 -0.76
CA LEU A 73 -3.11 -19.84 -1.37
C LEU A 73 -2.59 -21.18 -0.80
N GLY A 74 -3.48 -22.06 -0.39
CA GLY A 74 -3.07 -23.33 0.25
C GLY A 74 -2.28 -23.17 1.54
N GLY A 75 -2.32 -21.99 2.15
CA GLY A 75 -1.59 -21.58 3.33
C GLY A 75 -0.43 -20.61 3.02
N ALA A 76 -0.33 -19.52 3.77
CA ALA A 76 0.65 -18.46 3.56
C ALA A 76 1.27 -17.94 4.87
N PRO A 77 2.55 -17.48 4.87
CA PRO A 77 3.22 -16.93 6.04
C PRO A 77 2.70 -15.52 6.38
N PHE A 78 1.64 -15.45 7.16
CA PHE A 78 0.87 -14.23 7.43
C PHE A 78 1.66 -13.13 8.13
N ALA A 79 2.54 -13.49 9.07
CA ALA A 79 3.38 -12.54 9.79
C ALA A 79 4.45 -11.88 8.90
N ALA A 80 4.76 -12.48 7.76
CA ALA A 80 5.71 -11.97 6.78
C ALA A 80 5.04 -11.08 5.71
N ASP A 81 3.72 -11.12 5.60
CA ASP A 81 2.98 -10.35 4.60
C ASP A 81 2.77 -8.90 5.07
N PRO A 82 3.31 -7.90 4.37
CA PRO A 82 3.11 -6.49 4.72
C PRO A 82 1.64 -6.04 4.59
N LEU A 83 0.82 -6.75 3.80
CA LEU A 83 -0.60 -6.47 3.66
C LEU A 83 -1.45 -7.06 4.78
N SER A 84 -0.87 -7.89 5.66
CA SER A 84 -1.58 -8.44 6.82
C SER A 84 -2.07 -7.35 7.80
N GLY A 85 -1.39 -6.19 7.85
CA GLY A 85 -1.66 -5.14 8.85
C GLY A 85 -1.29 -5.53 10.29
N LEU A 86 -0.67 -6.69 10.49
CA LEU A 86 -0.37 -7.27 11.82
C LEU A 86 0.56 -6.39 12.65
N TRP A 87 1.53 -5.74 12.01
CA TRP A 87 2.62 -5.04 12.71
C TRP A 87 2.50 -3.51 12.74
N TYR A 88 1.42 -2.93 12.20
CA TYR A 88 1.20 -1.49 12.23
C TYR A 88 0.21 -1.09 13.34
N PRO A 89 0.66 -0.61 14.52
CA PRO A 89 -0.21 -0.40 15.68
C PRO A 89 -1.39 0.55 15.42
N PRO A 90 -1.26 1.68 14.70
CA PRO A 90 -2.41 2.54 14.43
C PRO A 90 -3.54 1.86 13.64
N GLY A 91 -3.23 0.83 12.84
CA GLY A 91 -4.19 0.04 12.07
C GLY A 91 -5.01 -0.95 12.93
N TRP A 92 -4.60 -1.22 14.17
CA TRP A 92 -5.23 -2.23 15.03
C TRP A 92 -6.68 -1.92 15.42
N LEU A 93 -7.12 -0.69 15.27
CA LEU A 93 -8.54 -0.37 15.43
C LEU A 93 -9.42 -1.18 14.45
N ALA A 94 -8.94 -1.40 13.21
CA ALA A 94 -9.63 -2.23 12.24
C ALA A 94 -9.58 -3.73 12.58
N VAL A 95 -8.55 -4.18 13.33
CA VAL A 95 -8.48 -5.54 13.86
C VAL A 95 -9.48 -5.74 15.00
N LEU A 96 -9.59 -4.77 15.90
CA LEU A 96 -10.53 -4.84 17.03
C LEU A 96 -11.98 -4.76 16.55
N PHE A 97 -12.26 -3.98 15.53
CA PHE A 97 -13.61 -3.75 14.97
C PHE A 97 -13.54 -3.82 13.43
N PRO A 98 -13.46 -5.01 12.81
CA PRO A 98 -13.31 -5.16 11.36
C PRO A 98 -14.60 -4.77 10.63
N SER A 99 -14.72 -3.50 10.27
CA SER A 99 -15.88 -2.92 9.58
C SER A 99 -15.48 -1.83 8.60
N GLY A 100 -16.31 -1.56 7.60
CA GLY A 100 -16.11 -0.45 6.66
C GLY A 100 -15.95 0.89 7.38
N LEU A 101 -16.77 1.13 8.42
CA LEU A 101 -16.68 2.35 9.23
C LEU A 101 -15.29 2.56 9.84
N THR A 102 -14.72 1.50 10.38
CA THR A 102 -13.42 1.58 11.07
C THR A 102 -12.28 1.86 10.08
N PHE A 103 -12.30 1.22 8.92
CA PHE A 103 -11.33 1.53 7.86
C PHE A 103 -11.50 2.97 7.36
N ASN A 104 -12.72 3.44 7.13
CA ASN A 104 -13.00 4.80 6.70
C ASN A 104 -12.54 5.84 7.74
N LEU A 105 -12.77 5.57 9.03
CA LEU A 105 -12.29 6.39 10.13
C LEU A 105 -10.75 6.46 10.15
N LEU A 106 -10.08 5.34 10.00
CA LEU A 106 -8.62 5.30 9.97
C LEU A 106 -8.05 6.06 8.77
N LEU A 107 -8.63 5.91 7.58
CA LEU A 107 -8.23 6.64 6.38
C LEU A 107 -8.40 8.15 6.57
N TRP A 108 -9.54 8.57 7.09
CA TRP A 108 -9.83 9.96 7.42
C TRP A 108 -8.84 10.54 8.44
N LEU A 109 -8.55 9.82 9.52
CA LEU A 109 -7.58 10.25 10.54
C LEU A 109 -6.17 10.36 9.95
N HIS A 110 -5.77 9.47 9.03
CA HIS A 110 -4.46 9.55 8.38
C HIS A 110 -4.37 10.73 7.41
N LEU A 111 -5.43 11.13 6.70
CA LEU A 111 -5.44 12.37 5.92
C LEU A 111 -5.27 13.61 6.81
N ALA A 112 -5.99 13.65 7.94
CA ALA A 112 -5.84 14.73 8.90
C ALA A 112 -4.44 14.76 9.55
N TRP A 113 -3.84 13.60 9.81
CA TRP A 113 -2.48 13.43 10.26
C TRP A 113 -1.48 13.98 9.23
N ALA A 114 -1.64 13.62 7.95
CA ALA A 114 -0.82 14.12 6.85
C ALA A 114 -0.83 15.65 6.77
N GLY A 115 -2.01 16.27 6.77
CA GLY A 115 -2.17 17.72 6.73
C GLY A 115 -1.60 18.42 7.96
N THR A 116 -1.80 17.87 9.16
CA THR A 116 -1.25 18.41 10.40
C THR A 116 0.29 18.38 10.39
N GLY A 117 0.88 17.26 10.00
CA GLY A 117 2.33 17.12 9.85
C GLY A 117 2.90 18.09 8.84
N MET A 118 2.21 18.26 7.70
CA MET A 118 2.62 19.19 6.66
C MET A 118 2.61 20.65 7.17
N TRP A 119 1.56 21.04 7.89
CA TRP A 119 1.49 22.36 8.49
C TRP A 119 2.64 22.60 9.47
N LEU A 120 2.95 21.66 10.36
CA LEU A 120 4.06 21.76 11.33
C LEU A 120 5.41 21.89 10.62
N MET A 121 5.62 21.08 9.56
CA MET A 121 6.84 21.15 8.77
C MET A 121 6.99 22.51 8.07
N LEU A 122 5.92 23.06 7.52
CA LEU A 122 5.93 24.37 6.86
C LEU A 122 6.16 25.52 7.87
N GLN A 123 5.60 25.41 9.09
CA GLN A 123 5.94 26.33 10.19
C GLN A 123 7.42 26.24 10.55
N ARG A 124 8.04 25.06 10.50
CA ARG A 124 9.47 24.87 10.71
C ARG A 124 10.30 25.54 9.61
N LEU A 125 9.79 25.60 8.39
CA LEU A 125 10.36 26.38 7.28
C LEU A 125 10.12 27.89 7.42
N ARG A 126 9.54 28.34 8.54
CA ARG A 126 9.23 29.74 8.87
C ARG A 126 8.22 30.39 7.90
N LEU A 127 7.31 29.60 7.37
CA LEU A 127 6.20 30.14 6.60
C LEU A 127 5.07 30.61 7.53
N SER A 128 4.32 31.63 7.10
CA SER A 128 3.17 32.15 7.84
C SER A 128 2.08 31.12 8.00
N GLN A 129 1.22 31.25 9.01
CA GLN A 129 0.12 30.32 9.24
C GLN A 129 -0.80 30.13 8.02
N PRO A 130 -1.20 31.20 7.28
CA PRO A 130 -2.00 31.02 6.07
C PRO A 130 -1.28 30.27 4.97
N SER A 131 0.01 30.54 4.76
CA SER A 131 0.82 29.84 3.76
C SER A 131 0.99 28.36 4.10
N ALA A 132 1.22 28.06 5.38
CA ALA A 132 1.32 26.70 5.88
C ALA A 132 -0.03 25.96 5.75
N LEU A 133 -1.17 26.63 5.96
CA LEU A 133 -2.50 26.08 5.75
C LEU A 133 -2.70 25.67 4.30
N VAL A 134 -2.38 26.54 3.33
CA VAL A 134 -2.51 26.23 1.91
C VAL A 134 -1.67 25.00 1.51
N GLY A 135 -0.40 24.95 1.92
CA GLY A 135 0.43 23.78 1.64
C GLY A 135 -0.06 22.50 2.34
N SER A 136 -0.63 22.62 3.54
CA SER A 136 -1.17 21.45 4.25
C SER A 136 -2.43 20.89 3.58
N LEU A 137 -3.33 21.76 3.09
CA LEU A 137 -4.50 21.36 2.30
C LEU A 137 -4.09 20.76 0.95
N ALA A 138 -3.09 21.35 0.28
CA ALA A 138 -2.56 20.83 -0.98
C ALA A 138 -2.00 19.40 -0.85
N PHE A 139 -1.37 19.07 0.27
CA PHE A 139 -0.85 17.73 0.49
C PHE A 139 -1.92 16.72 0.94
N SER A 140 -2.78 17.09 1.91
CA SER A 140 -3.79 16.17 2.43
C SER A 140 -4.93 15.90 1.44
N GLY A 141 -5.25 16.86 0.58
CA GLY A 141 -6.26 16.73 -0.49
C GLY A 141 -5.64 16.46 -1.87
N MET A 142 -4.46 15.86 -1.94
CA MET A 142 -3.84 15.51 -3.22
C MET A 142 -4.64 14.38 -3.90
N PRO A 143 -5.18 14.57 -5.13
CA PRO A 143 -6.04 13.58 -5.80
C PRO A 143 -5.42 12.20 -5.93
N LYS A 144 -4.08 12.11 -6.11
CA LYS A 144 -3.40 10.83 -6.08
C LYS A 144 -3.58 10.09 -4.73
N LEU A 145 -3.54 10.80 -3.61
CA LEU A 145 -3.71 10.18 -2.29
C LEU A 145 -5.15 9.73 -2.07
N VAL A 146 -6.12 10.55 -2.47
CA VAL A 146 -7.55 10.24 -2.39
C VAL A 146 -7.93 9.11 -3.35
N GLY A 147 -7.41 9.11 -4.59
CA GLY A 147 -7.60 8.02 -5.56
C GLY A 147 -7.11 6.66 -5.03
N HIS A 148 -6.00 6.65 -4.24
CA HIS A 148 -5.54 5.42 -3.59
C HIS A 148 -6.45 4.93 -2.45
N ILE A 149 -7.26 5.80 -1.85
CA ILE A 149 -8.36 5.38 -0.96
C ILE A 149 -9.39 4.58 -1.76
N GLY A 150 -9.75 5.05 -2.95
CA GLY A 150 -10.66 4.34 -3.85
C GLY A 150 -10.13 2.99 -4.33
N LEU A 151 -8.83 2.87 -4.60
CA LEU A 151 -8.18 1.58 -4.90
C LEU A 151 -8.12 0.64 -3.69
N GLY A 152 -8.38 1.13 -2.48
CA GLY A 152 -8.29 0.34 -1.25
C GLY A 152 -6.85 0.12 -0.76
N HIS A 153 -5.87 0.91 -1.23
CA HIS A 153 -4.46 0.79 -0.83
C HIS A 153 -4.20 1.34 0.58
N VAL A 154 -4.88 0.78 1.58
CA VAL A 154 -4.95 1.26 2.97
C VAL A 154 -3.56 1.50 3.57
N GLY A 155 -2.69 0.48 3.53
CA GLY A 155 -1.33 0.58 4.09
C GLY A 155 -0.50 1.68 3.43
N LEU A 156 -0.64 1.87 2.10
CA LEU A 156 0.07 2.90 1.36
C LEU A 156 -0.40 4.31 1.74
N VAL A 157 -1.71 4.52 1.90
CA VAL A 157 -2.27 5.80 2.40
C VAL A 157 -1.74 6.10 3.80
N TYR A 158 -1.71 5.10 4.67
CA TYR A 158 -1.11 5.25 6.01
C TYR A 158 0.36 5.67 5.92
N ALA A 159 1.17 4.97 5.15
CA ALA A 159 2.60 5.25 4.99
C ALA A 159 2.87 6.64 4.41
N VAL A 160 2.16 7.03 3.34
CA VAL A 160 2.29 8.36 2.71
C VAL A 160 1.92 9.49 3.68
N SER A 161 0.95 9.26 4.55
CA SER A 161 0.51 10.25 5.56
C SER A 161 1.61 10.64 6.56
N TRP A 162 2.62 9.81 6.76
CA TRP A 162 3.80 10.09 7.58
C TRP A 162 4.85 10.96 6.88
N THR A 163 4.75 11.18 5.57
CA THR A 163 5.78 11.90 4.79
C THR A 163 6.19 13.23 5.42
N PRO A 164 5.28 14.15 5.78
CA PRO A 164 5.67 15.43 6.36
C PRO A 164 6.29 15.29 7.76
N TRP A 165 5.88 14.31 8.53
CA TRP A 165 6.41 14.04 9.88
C TRP A 165 7.84 13.53 9.82
N VAL A 166 8.13 12.60 8.91
CA VAL A 166 9.49 12.09 8.68
C VAL A 166 10.39 13.21 8.16
N ALA A 167 9.90 14.04 7.22
CA ALA A 167 10.65 15.20 6.74
C ALA A 167 10.93 16.20 7.86
N LEU A 168 9.95 16.51 8.71
CA LEU A 168 10.12 17.38 9.89
C LEU A 168 11.15 16.80 10.88
N ALA A 169 11.07 15.50 11.15
CA ALA A 169 12.02 14.80 12.03
C ALA A 169 13.43 14.76 11.43
N ALA A 170 13.56 14.55 10.12
CA ALA A 170 14.84 14.61 9.40
C ALA A 170 15.49 15.99 9.47
N MET A 171 14.69 17.05 9.31
CA MET A 171 15.17 18.44 9.52
C MET A 171 15.69 18.62 10.94
N ALA A 172 14.94 18.16 11.96
CA ALA A 172 15.34 18.28 13.36
C ALA A 172 16.60 17.45 13.69
N ALA A 173 16.72 16.24 13.13
CA ALA A 173 17.90 15.40 13.26
C ALA A 173 19.13 16.00 12.59
N ALA A 174 18.95 16.74 11.49
CA ALA A 174 20.03 17.39 10.75
C ALA A 174 20.51 18.71 11.38
N GLU A 175 19.84 19.24 12.37
CA GLU A 175 20.26 20.48 13.04
C GLU A 175 21.47 20.29 13.95
N GLN A 176 22.29 21.33 14.01
CA GLN A 176 23.36 21.41 14.98
C GLN A 176 22.79 21.59 16.41
N THR A 177 23.18 20.73 17.32
CA THR A 177 22.73 20.75 18.71
C THR A 177 23.92 20.83 19.64
N GLY A 178 23.76 21.56 20.75
CA GLY A 178 24.80 21.72 21.77
C GLY A 178 25.02 20.46 22.63
N SER A 179 24.12 19.47 22.60
CA SER A 179 24.24 18.23 23.37
C SER A 179 24.11 16.98 22.49
N LEU A 180 24.92 15.96 22.82
CA LEU A 180 24.86 14.64 22.17
C LEU A 180 23.50 14.00 22.40
N GLY A 181 22.93 14.10 23.61
CA GLY A 181 21.64 13.52 23.94
C GLY A 181 20.49 14.07 23.10
N ALA A 182 20.47 15.40 22.84
CA ALA A 182 19.48 15.98 21.94
C ALA A 182 19.65 15.49 20.50
N ALA A 183 20.88 15.32 20.07
CA ALA A 183 21.22 14.79 18.76
C ALA A 183 20.72 13.34 18.59
N LEU A 184 20.99 12.48 19.55
CA LEU A 184 20.56 11.08 19.57
C LEU A 184 19.03 10.98 19.56
N ARG A 185 18.34 11.71 20.44
CA ARG A 185 16.86 11.72 20.51
C ARG A 185 16.22 12.13 19.19
N ARG A 186 16.71 13.19 18.53
CA ARG A 186 16.14 13.64 17.25
C ARG A 186 16.38 12.64 16.14
N SER A 187 17.56 12.04 16.04
CA SER A 187 17.85 11.00 15.05
C SER A 187 17.05 9.72 15.32
N ALA A 188 16.92 9.33 16.60
CA ALA A 188 16.14 8.20 17.03
C ALA A 188 14.64 8.37 16.69
N LEU A 189 14.09 9.58 16.91
CA LEU A 189 12.72 9.91 16.53
C LEU A 189 12.50 9.79 15.01
N ALA A 190 13.42 10.35 14.20
CA ALA A 190 13.33 10.25 12.74
C ALA A 190 13.39 8.80 12.27
N GLY A 191 14.29 7.99 12.85
CA GLY A 191 14.38 6.56 12.55
C GLY A 191 13.13 5.78 12.99
N GLY A 192 12.62 6.05 14.19
CA GLY A 192 11.39 5.43 14.68
C GLY A 192 10.18 5.71 13.80
N MET A 193 10.00 6.96 13.36
CA MET A 193 8.93 7.33 12.42
C MET A 193 9.10 6.64 11.06
N LEU A 194 10.32 6.55 10.53
CA LEU A 194 10.58 5.85 9.28
C LEU A 194 10.34 4.34 9.41
N GLY A 195 10.66 3.74 10.57
CA GLY A 195 10.32 2.36 10.90
C GLY A 195 8.81 2.12 10.92
N LEU A 196 8.01 3.04 11.48
CA LEU A 196 6.55 2.97 11.45
C LEU A 196 5.99 3.06 10.01
N VAL A 197 6.61 3.87 9.15
CA VAL A 197 6.27 3.91 7.72
C VAL A 197 6.49 2.55 7.07
N PHE A 198 7.62 1.88 7.38
CA PHE A 198 7.89 0.54 6.87
C PHE A 198 6.84 -0.47 7.35
N LEU A 199 6.42 -0.40 8.61
CA LEU A 199 5.38 -1.27 9.16
C LEU A 199 3.99 -1.00 8.54
N ALA A 200 3.72 0.24 8.12
CA ALA A 200 2.48 0.59 7.40
C ALA A 200 2.51 0.09 5.95
N ASP A 201 3.60 0.40 5.22
CA ASP A 201 3.82 -0.07 3.86
C ASP A 201 5.30 0.09 3.44
N PRO A 202 6.05 -1.02 3.29
CA PRO A 202 7.45 -0.98 2.89
C PRO A 202 7.70 -0.29 1.55
N ARG A 203 6.71 -0.30 0.65
CA ARG A 203 6.82 0.25 -0.71
C ARG A 203 7.04 1.77 -0.70
N TRP A 204 6.57 2.48 0.35
CA TRP A 204 6.79 3.92 0.49
C TRP A 204 8.01 4.26 1.37
N ALA A 205 8.48 3.36 2.21
CA ALA A 205 9.59 3.61 3.13
C ALA A 205 10.90 3.95 2.38
N VAL A 206 11.19 3.26 1.26
CA VAL A 206 12.40 3.51 0.45
C VAL A 206 12.35 4.88 -0.24
N PRO A 207 11.30 5.25 -1.01
CA PRO A 207 11.16 6.60 -1.55
C PRO A 207 11.23 7.69 -0.49
N LEU A 208 10.56 7.50 0.64
CA LEU A 208 10.54 8.48 1.72
C LEU A 208 11.91 8.65 2.38
N SER A 209 12.70 7.58 2.53
CA SER A 209 14.07 7.66 3.06
C SER A 209 14.97 8.53 2.17
N MET A 210 14.83 8.43 0.85
CA MET A 210 15.56 9.26 -0.10
C MET A 210 15.14 10.73 -0.02
N ILE A 211 13.84 11.01 0.08
CA ILE A 211 13.32 12.37 0.27
C ILE A 211 13.80 12.95 1.61
N ALA A 212 13.74 12.16 2.70
CA ALA A 212 14.20 12.57 4.02
C ALA A 212 15.71 12.88 4.04
N LEU A 213 16.51 12.07 3.34
CA LEU A 213 17.94 12.32 3.17
C LEU A 213 18.21 13.63 2.42
N ALA A 214 17.49 13.87 1.31
CA ALA A 214 17.62 15.13 0.57
C ALA A 214 17.26 16.35 1.44
N VAL A 215 16.20 16.26 2.24
CA VAL A 215 15.78 17.29 3.19
C VAL A 215 16.84 17.49 4.29
N ALA A 216 17.43 16.42 4.82
CA ALA A 216 18.48 16.48 5.81
C ALA A 216 19.75 17.15 5.26
N VAL A 217 20.19 16.76 4.05
CA VAL A 217 21.33 17.38 3.35
C VAL A 217 21.11 18.90 3.17
N ARG A 218 19.93 19.29 2.70
CA ARG A 218 19.55 20.70 2.58
C ARG A 218 19.64 21.43 3.93
N GLN A 219 19.12 20.81 4.99
CA GLN A 219 19.13 21.41 6.33
C GLN A 219 20.58 21.60 6.85
N ILE A 220 21.45 20.60 6.64
CA ILE A 220 22.87 20.67 6.96
C ILE A 220 23.54 21.83 6.21
N ALA A 221 23.31 21.94 4.90
CA ALA A 221 23.85 22.99 4.07
C ALA A 221 23.47 24.40 4.53
N HIS A 222 22.32 24.55 5.20
CA HIS A 222 21.89 25.86 5.74
C HIS A 222 22.34 26.12 7.16
N SER A 223 22.60 25.07 7.95
CA SER A 223 22.87 25.20 9.40
C SER A 223 24.35 25.14 9.77
N HIS A 224 25.20 24.54 8.94
CA HIS A 224 26.60 24.28 9.25
C HIS A 224 27.54 25.15 8.42
N LYS A 225 28.40 25.89 9.11
CA LYS A 225 29.40 26.76 8.47
C LYS A 225 30.63 25.99 7.96
N GLU A 226 30.98 24.86 8.60
CA GLU A 226 32.16 24.07 8.26
C GLU A 226 31.81 22.91 7.32
N VAL A 227 31.97 23.09 6.03
CA VAL A 227 31.68 22.11 4.97
C VAL A 227 32.50 20.81 5.12
N SER A 228 33.74 20.92 5.66
CA SER A 228 34.66 19.78 5.83
C SER A 228 34.15 18.68 6.78
N ARG A 229 33.26 19.05 7.73
CA ARG A 229 32.71 18.12 8.72
C ARG A 229 31.39 17.48 8.28
N TRP A 230 30.76 17.97 7.21
CA TRP A 230 29.46 17.48 6.74
C TRP A 230 29.41 15.97 6.49
N PRO A 231 30.40 15.33 5.78
CA PRO A 231 30.29 13.90 5.46
C PRO A 231 30.24 13.01 6.72
N ARG A 232 31.10 13.27 7.69
CA ARG A 232 31.12 12.49 8.94
C ARG A 232 29.86 12.68 9.77
N TRP A 233 29.37 13.91 9.81
CA TRP A 233 28.20 14.27 10.56
C TRP A 233 26.92 13.69 9.95
N LEU A 234 26.78 13.79 8.62
CA LEU A 234 25.70 13.19 7.88
C LEU A 234 25.72 11.66 8.02
N ALA A 235 26.88 11.04 7.84
CA ALA A 235 27.04 9.60 7.96
C ALA A 235 26.61 9.07 9.33
N GLY A 236 27.10 9.68 10.42
CA GLY A 236 26.75 9.26 11.79
C GLY A 236 25.26 9.39 12.11
N ARG A 237 24.63 10.52 11.67
CA ARG A 237 23.18 10.75 11.88
C ARG A 237 22.33 9.82 11.03
N SER A 238 22.69 9.66 9.76
CA SER A 238 21.99 8.74 8.86
C SER A 238 22.10 7.28 9.30
N ALA A 239 23.29 6.87 9.78
CA ALA A 239 23.48 5.53 10.33
C ALA A 239 22.58 5.28 11.55
N LEU A 240 22.45 6.26 12.47
CA LEU A 240 21.54 6.12 13.62
C LEU A 240 20.07 6.10 13.21
N VAL A 241 19.66 6.98 12.28
CA VAL A 241 18.29 6.98 11.73
C VAL A 241 18.00 5.62 11.11
N LEU A 242 18.91 5.10 10.29
CA LEU A 242 18.76 3.80 9.63
C LEU A 242 18.70 2.65 10.64
N ALA A 243 19.60 2.65 11.64
CA ALA A 243 19.62 1.63 12.69
C ALA A 243 18.31 1.60 13.48
N CYS A 244 17.79 2.76 13.90
CA CYS A 244 16.51 2.85 14.59
C CYS A 244 15.34 2.45 13.68
N SER A 245 15.38 2.83 12.39
CA SER A 245 14.34 2.47 11.43
C SER A 245 14.30 0.97 11.19
N LEU A 246 15.45 0.35 10.91
CA LEU A 246 15.55 -1.09 10.71
C LEU A 246 15.24 -1.87 12.00
N GLY A 247 15.63 -1.32 13.15
CA GLY A 247 15.31 -1.91 14.45
C GLY A 247 13.79 -1.96 14.71
N ILE A 248 13.06 -0.89 14.47
CA ILE A 248 11.60 -0.87 14.60
C ILE A 248 10.94 -1.74 13.53
N ALA A 249 11.46 -1.72 12.31
CA ALA A 249 10.93 -2.49 11.19
C ALA A 249 11.23 -3.99 11.27
N ALA A 250 12.18 -4.43 12.10
CA ALA A 250 12.75 -5.79 12.09
C ALA A 250 11.70 -6.90 12.23
N ILE A 251 10.64 -6.67 13.02
CA ILE A 251 9.54 -7.63 13.22
C ILE A 251 8.80 -7.98 11.91
N LEU A 252 8.78 -7.07 10.93
CA LEU A 252 8.26 -7.30 9.59
C LEU A 252 9.38 -7.51 8.56
N ALA A 253 10.48 -6.76 8.66
CA ALA A 253 11.51 -6.73 7.63
C ALA A 253 12.24 -8.08 7.48
N LEU A 254 12.56 -8.77 8.59
CA LEU A 254 13.22 -10.07 8.52
C LEU A 254 12.32 -11.15 7.91
N PRO A 255 11.09 -11.37 8.38
CA PRO A 255 10.22 -12.36 7.75
C PRO A 255 9.80 -11.99 6.32
N LEU A 256 9.64 -10.70 6.02
CA LEU A 256 9.36 -10.23 4.65
C LEU A 256 10.53 -10.55 3.70
N TRP A 257 11.77 -10.35 4.16
CA TRP A 257 12.95 -10.73 3.37
C TRP A 257 12.95 -12.22 3.01
N GLU A 258 12.68 -13.09 3.99
CA GLU A 258 12.55 -14.54 3.79
C GLU A 258 11.42 -14.87 2.81
N LEU A 259 10.24 -14.27 3.00
CA LEU A 259 9.10 -14.46 2.10
C LEU A 259 9.41 -14.00 0.68
N VAL A 260 10.00 -12.82 0.49
CA VAL A 260 10.35 -12.31 -0.84
C VAL A 260 11.32 -13.25 -1.55
N ALA A 261 12.32 -13.78 -0.84
CA ALA A 261 13.29 -14.72 -1.41
C ALA A 261 12.64 -16.02 -1.94
N LEU A 262 11.55 -16.46 -1.32
CA LEU A 262 10.79 -17.66 -1.70
C LEU A 262 9.59 -17.38 -2.63
N SER A 263 9.27 -16.11 -2.83
CA SER A 263 8.11 -15.68 -3.62
C SER A 263 8.46 -15.40 -5.08
N THR A 264 7.42 -15.20 -5.88
CA THR A 264 7.52 -14.73 -7.27
C THR A 264 8.24 -13.38 -7.38
N ARG A 265 8.25 -12.55 -6.32
CA ARG A 265 8.93 -11.24 -6.28
C ARG A 265 10.44 -11.30 -6.44
N SER A 266 11.09 -12.38 -6.02
CA SER A 266 12.54 -12.52 -6.15
C SER A 266 13.01 -12.68 -7.61
N GLN A 267 12.11 -13.03 -8.51
CA GLN A 267 12.38 -13.28 -9.92
C GLN A 267 11.87 -12.18 -10.85
N LEU A 268 11.37 -11.06 -10.30
CA LEU A 268 10.88 -9.96 -11.13
C LEU A 268 11.95 -9.48 -12.09
N THR A 269 11.61 -9.46 -13.36
CA THR A 269 12.43 -8.84 -14.40
C THR A 269 12.45 -7.32 -14.22
N ARG A 270 13.37 -6.64 -14.88
CA ARG A 270 13.40 -5.18 -14.89
C ARG A 270 12.12 -4.58 -15.48
N VAL A 271 11.54 -5.21 -16.50
CA VAL A 271 10.28 -4.77 -17.12
C VAL A 271 9.13 -4.88 -16.13
N GLU A 272 9.00 -6.01 -15.43
CA GLU A 272 7.97 -6.21 -14.41
C GLU A 272 8.12 -5.28 -13.20
N SER A 273 9.36 -5.00 -12.76
CA SER A 273 9.61 -4.03 -11.69
C SER A 273 9.29 -2.60 -12.13
N GLY A 274 9.48 -2.29 -13.42
CA GLY A 274 9.11 -1.02 -14.05
C GLY A 274 7.62 -0.92 -14.45
N ALA A 275 6.85 -2.00 -14.29
CA ALA A 275 5.45 -2.04 -14.66
C ALA A 275 4.65 -0.96 -13.94
N LEU A 276 3.66 -0.39 -14.63
CA LEU A 276 2.85 0.72 -14.15
C LEU A 276 3.65 2.02 -13.89
N GLY A 277 4.84 2.15 -14.47
CA GLY A 277 5.51 3.44 -14.61
C GLY A 277 4.60 4.43 -15.36
N LEU A 278 4.66 5.71 -14.97
CA LEU A 278 3.82 6.76 -15.56
C LEU A 278 4.09 6.87 -17.06
N PRO A 279 3.10 6.74 -17.95
CA PRO A 279 3.26 7.10 -19.36
C PRO A 279 3.68 8.57 -19.50
N VAL A 280 4.61 8.88 -20.42
CA VAL A 280 5.14 10.25 -20.59
C VAL A 280 4.03 11.27 -20.84
N ALA A 281 3.03 10.92 -21.66
CA ALA A 281 1.87 11.76 -21.92
C ALA A 281 1.07 12.11 -20.65
N ARG A 282 1.07 11.22 -19.64
CA ARG A 282 0.39 11.45 -18.36
C ARG A 282 1.10 12.46 -17.45
N LEU A 283 2.30 12.93 -17.79
CA LEU A 283 2.91 14.09 -17.13
C LEU A 283 2.08 15.36 -17.31
N LEU A 284 1.30 15.46 -18.38
CA LEU A 284 0.31 16.53 -18.56
C LEU A 284 -0.75 16.54 -17.45
N GLY A 285 -0.97 15.38 -16.81
CA GLY A 285 -1.81 15.24 -15.63
C GLY A 285 -1.38 16.10 -14.43
N LEU A 286 -0.12 16.55 -14.36
CA LEU A 286 0.32 17.50 -13.32
C LEU A 286 -0.44 18.82 -13.35
N ILE A 287 -0.84 19.27 -14.52
CA ILE A 287 -1.50 20.57 -14.75
C ILE A 287 -2.98 20.45 -15.09
N ALA A 288 -3.41 19.31 -15.62
CA ALA A 288 -4.80 19.07 -16.00
C ALA A 288 -5.26 17.71 -15.44
N PRO A 289 -6.36 17.65 -14.65
CA PRO A 289 -6.80 16.40 -14.02
C PRO A 289 -7.23 15.38 -15.07
N ASP A 290 -6.96 14.13 -14.78
CA ASP A 290 -7.46 12.97 -15.54
C ASP A 290 -8.76 12.50 -14.88
N LEU A 291 -9.86 13.14 -15.20
CA LEU A 291 -11.17 12.88 -14.56
C LEU A 291 -11.69 11.49 -14.98
N GLY A 292 -11.62 10.54 -14.06
CA GLY A 292 -12.01 9.15 -14.27
C GLY A 292 -10.91 8.27 -14.85
N GLY A 293 -9.65 8.76 -14.89
CA GLY A 293 -8.49 7.97 -15.24
C GLY A 293 -8.06 7.03 -14.09
N TRP A 294 -7.13 6.13 -14.38
CA TRP A 294 -6.68 5.16 -13.38
C TRP A 294 -5.83 5.81 -12.28
N PRO A 295 -6.17 5.64 -10.98
CA PRO A 295 -5.56 6.36 -9.87
C PRO A 295 -4.04 6.14 -9.71
N GLU A 296 -3.49 4.99 -10.13
CA GLU A 296 -2.02 4.80 -10.12
C GLU A 296 -1.29 5.77 -11.06
N TRP A 297 -1.96 6.30 -12.10
CA TRP A 297 -1.40 7.30 -13.01
C TRP A 297 -1.91 8.72 -12.74
N GLN A 298 -2.74 8.89 -11.71
CA GLN A 298 -3.17 10.23 -11.30
C GLN A 298 -1.96 11.07 -10.89
N ALA A 299 -1.68 12.10 -11.67
CA ALA A 299 -0.55 13.01 -11.45
C ALA A 299 -0.99 14.40 -10.99
N TYR A 300 -2.30 14.71 -11.03
CA TYR A 300 -2.80 16.03 -10.72
C TYR A 300 -2.44 16.48 -9.31
N ALA A 301 -1.81 17.64 -9.25
CA ALA A 301 -1.41 18.26 -7.98
C ALA A 301 -2.31 19.44 -7.59
N GLY A 302 -3.20 19.86 -8.49
CA GLY A 302 -4.01 21.07 -8.41
C GLY A 302 -3.48 22.18 -9.30
N THR A 303 -4.32 22.73 -10.17
CA THR A 303 -3.94 23.89 -11.02
C THR A 303 -3.55 25.08 -10.16
N ILE A 304 -4.26 25.32 -9.07
CA ILE A 304 -3.94 26.39 -8.12
C ILE A 304 -2.60 26.13 -7.41
N VAL A 305 -2.27 24.88 -7.10
CA VAL A 305 -0.96 24.49 -6.57
C VAL A 305 0.15 24.84 -7.55
N ILE A 306 -0.04 24.52 -8.85
CA ILE A 306 0.93 24.84 -9.89
C ILE A 306 1.10 26.35 -10.07
N VAL A 307 0.00 27.12 -10.11
CA VAL A 307 0.07 28.59 -10.17
C VAL A 307 0.88 29.15 -9.01
N LEU A 308 0.61 28.71 -7.79
CA LEU A 308 1.37 29.15 -6.60
C LEU A 308 2.83 28.67 -6.64
N ALA A 309 3.11 27.45 -7.13
CA ALA A 309 4.48 26.96 -7.30
C ALA A 309 5.26 27.82 -8.30
N LEU A 310 4.66 28.25 -9.40
CA LEU A 310 5.26 29.21 -10.35
C LEU A 310 5.55 30.55 -9.66
N VAL A 311 4.63 31.05 -8.81
CA VAL A 311 4.88 32.23 -7.98
C VAL A 311 6.13 32.06 -7.12
N ALA A 312 6.30 30.87 -6.47
CA ALA A 312 7.47 30.61 -5.65
C ALA A 312 8.77 30.64 -6.45
N LEU A 313 8.77 30.06 -7.63
CA LEU A 313 9.96 29.93 -8.48
C LEU A 313 10.35 31.29 -9.10
N PHE A 314 9.41 31.97 -9.72
CA PHE A 314 9.68 33.27 -10.36
C PHE A 314 9.95 34.38 -9.33
N GLY A 315 9.32 34.31 -8.16
CA GLY A 315 9.60 35.17 -7.02
C GLY A 315 10.86 34.81 -6.23
N ARG A 316 11.65 33.84 -6.72
CA ARG A 316 12.93 33.41 -6.12
C ARG A 316 12.81 33.11 -4.62
N SER A 317 11.76 32.39 -4.23
CA SER A 317 11.55 31.96 -2.84
C SER A 317 12.74 31.14 -2.32
N ARG A 318 13.12 31.37 -1.06
CA ARG A 318 14.24 30.65 -0.44
C ARG A 318 14.01 29.14 -0.47
N GLY A 319 14.88 28.42 -1.19
CA GLY A 319 14.79 26.96 -1.35
C GLY A 319 13.74 26.51 -2.37
N GLY A 320 13.13 27.39 -3.16
CA GLY A 320 12.19 27.04 -4.21
C GLY A 320 12.81 26.09 -5.24
N LEU A 321 14.04 26.36 -5.68
CA LEU A 321 14.75 25.48 -6.63
C LEU A 321 15.02 24.07 -6.05
N PHE A 322 15.30 23.96 -4.75
CA PHE A 322 15.44 22.64 -4.12
C PHE A 322 14.15 21.82 -4.20
N TRP A 323 13.01 22.42 -3.84
CA TRP A 323 11.73 21.72 -3.89
C TRP A 323 11.29 21.44 -5.32
N ALA A 324 11.58 22.32 -6.27
CA ALA A 324 11.38 22.04 -7.70
C ALA A 324 12.25 20.86 -8.17
N GLY A 325 13.49 20.78 -7.72
CA GLY A 325 14.38 19.65 -7.99
C GLY A 325 13.84 18.35 -7.41
N VAL A 326 13.32 18.35 -6.18
CA VAL A 326 12.67 17.17 -5.57
C VAL A 326 11.45 16.75 -6.39
N ALA A 327 10.57 17.70 -6.76
CA ALA A 327 9.38 17.42 -7.56
C ALA A 327 9.74 16.81 -8.91
N LEU A 328 10.71 17.41 -9.62
CA LEU A 328 11.18 16.93 -10.91
C LEU A 328 11.83 15.54 -10.82
N SER A 329 12.69 15.32 -9.82
CA SER A 329 13.32 14.00 -9.59
C SER A 329 12.27 12.92 -9.35
N CYS A 330 11.25 13.21 -8.53
CA CYS A 330 10.15 12.29 -8.29
C CYS A 330 9.32 12.04 -9.56
N CYS A 331 9.06 13.05 -10.40
CA CYS A 331 8.40 12.87 -11.69
C CYS A 331 9.22 11.97 -12.62
N LEU A 332 10.55 12.18 -12.71
CA LEU A 332 11.42 11.36 -13.54
C LEU A 332 11.49 9.91 -13.05
N LEU A 333 11.52 9.68 -11.74
CA LEU A 333 11.47 8.35 -11.14
C LEU A 333 10.11 7.68 -11.35
N ALA A 334 9.03 8.45 -11.38
CA ALA A 334 7.68 7.94 -11.66
C ALA A 334 7.53 7.35 -13.07
N LEU A 335 8.38 7.76 -14.04
CA LEU A 335 8.40 7.21 -15.41
C LEU A 335 8.91 5.76 -15.46
N GLY A 336 9.53 5.26 -14.39
CA GLY A 336 10.02 3.89 -14.28
C GLY A 336 11.10 3.56 -15.31
N ASP A 337 10.95 2.43 -15.99
CA ASP A 337 11.89 1.90 -17.00
C ASP A 337 12.09 2.80 -18.23
N ARG A 338 11.20 3.80 -18.43
CA ARG A 338 11.35 4.83 -19.48
C ARG A 338 12.49 5.79 -19.21
N THR A 339 13.11 5.73 -18.02
CA THR A 339 14.28 6.52 -17.67
C THR A 339 15.44 5.64 -17.17
N PRO A 340 16.71 6.02 -17.38
CA PRO A 340 17.84 5.27 -16.86
C PRO A 340 17.91 5.26 -15.33
N LEU A 341 17.20 6.18 -14.67
CA LEU A 341 17.20 6.32 -13.21
C LEU A 341 16.66 5.05 -12.51
N HIS A 342 15.61 4.44 -13.05
CA HIS A 342 15.09 3.18 -12.51
C HIS A 342 16.15 2.08 -12.53
N ALA A 343 16.86 1.93 -13.65
CA ALA A 343 17.95 0.95 -13.76
C ALA A 343 19.12 1.23 -12.82
N ILE A 344 19.44 2.50 -12.56
CA ILE A 344 20.48 2.88 -11.60
C ILE A 344 20.05 2.49 -10.18
N LEU A 345 18.82 2.85 -9.79
CA LEU A 345 18.31 2.56 -8.44
C LEU A 345 18.20 1.06 -8.17
N THR A 346 17.77 0.25 -9.15
CA THR A 346 17.71 -1.22 -9.02
C THR A 346 19.10 -1.84 -8.80
N ARG A 347 20.17 -1.21 -9.29
CA ARG A 347 21.55 -1.69 -9.10
C ARG A 347 22.17 -1.20 -7.79
N VAL A 348 21.83 0.02 -7.38
CA VAL A 348 22.50 0.69 -6.25
C VAL A 348 21.78 0.44 -4.91
N ILE A 349 20.45 0.34 -4.93
CA ILE A 349 19.66 0.15 -3.71
C ILE A 349 19.20 -1.29 -3.61
N PRO A 350 19.72 -2.08 -2.63
CA PRO A 350 19.25 -3.44 -2.40
C PRO A 350 17.75 -3.51 -2.19
N GLY A 351 17.08 -4.44 -2.89
CA GLY A 351 15.63 -4.62 -2.78
C GLY A 351 14.78 -3.61 -3.58
N TYR A 352 15.36 -2.58 -4.18
CA TYR A 352 14.59 -1.64 -5.01
C TYR A 352 13.92 -2.33 -6.20
N GLY A 353 14.56 -3.35 -6.79
CA GLY A 353 14.00 -4.16 -7.89
C GLY A 353 12.76 -4.99 -7.51
N TRP A 354 12.51 -5.19 -6.21
CA TRP A 354 11.29 -5.87 -5.73
C TRP A 354 10.07 -4.93 -5.66
N LEU A 355 10.32 -3.62 -5.73
CA LEU A 355 9.25 -2.64 -5.80
C LEU A 355 8.68 -2.61 -7.22
N ARG A 356 7.37 -2.44 -7.30
CA ARG A 356 6.63 -2.20 -8.55
C ARG A 356 5.96 -0.84 -8.49
N VAL A 357 5.38 -0.44 -9.61
CA VAL A 357 4.55 0.77 -9.71
C VAL A 357 5.36 2.04 -9.43
N PRO A 358 6.35 2.37 -10.29
CA PRO A 358 7.15 3.58 -10.16
C PRO A 358 6.34 4.88 -10.11
N SER A 359 5.12 4.91 -10.69
CA SER A 359 4.21 6.07 -10.62
C SER A 359 3.90 6.54 -9.18
N ARG A 360 4.15 5.71 -8.17
CA ARG A 360 4.01 6.09 -6.74
C ARG A 360 5.00 7.17 -6.29
N TRP A 361 6.10 7.38 -7.01
CA TRP A 361 6.98 8.52 -6.77
C TRP A 361 6.26 9.87 -6.90
N LEU A 362 5.11 9.94 -7.59
CA LEU A 362 4.29 11.15 -7.67
C LEU A 362 3.78 11.65 -6.31
N PHE A 363 3.70 10.80 -5.27
CA PHE A 363 3.44 11.27 -3.90
C PHE A 363 4.54 12.24 -3.41
N GLY A 364 5.79 11.94 -3.75
CA GLY A 364 6.92 12.83 -3.46
C GLY A 364 6.88 14.12 -4.28
N SER A 365 6.45 14.04 -5.54
CA SER A 365 6.23 15.23 -6.36
C SER A 365 5.14 16.12 -5.78
N GLY A 366 3.98 15.56 -5.43
CA GLY A 366 2.88 16.30 -4.80
C GLY A 366 3.28 16.92 -3.47
N PHE A 367 4.05 16.21 -2.64
CA PHE A 367 4.62 16.76 -1.41
C PHE A 367 5.49 18.00 -1.65
N ALA A 368 6.40 17.93 -2.62
CA ALA A 368 7.29 19.04 -2.96
C ALA A 368 6.51 20.21 -3.57
N LEU A 369 5.53 19.94 -4.44
CA LEU A 369 4.65 20.97 -5.02
C LEU A 369 3.80 21.67 -3.96
N ALA A 370 3.32 20.96 -2.95
CA ALA A 370 2.59 21.54 -1.83
C ALA A 370 3.47 22.50 -1.00
N VAL A 371 4.78 22.18 -0.82
CA VAL A 371 5.74 23.13 -0.21
C VAL A 371 5.92 24.34 -1.10
N LEU A 372 6.07 24.17 -2.41
CA LEU A 372 6.20 25.28 -3.35
C LEU A 372 4.96 26.17 -3.34
N ALA A 373 3.76 25.60 -3.30
CA ALA A 373 2.52 26.37 -3.21
C ALA A 373 2.46 27.23 -1.94
N ALA A 374 2.86 26.66 -0.79
CA ALA A 374 2.97 27.43 0.45
C ALA A 374 3.98 28.57 0.34
N GLN A 375 5.14 28.33 -0.26
CA GLN A 375 6.16 29.37 -0.51
C GLN A 375 5.66 30.42 -1.48
N GLY A 376 4.88 30.03 -2.50
CA GLY A 376 4.26 30.93 -3.45
C GLY A 376 3.27 31.89 -2.79
N LEU A 377 2.37 31.34 -1.96
CA LEU A 377 1.46 32.20 -1.20
C LEU A 377 2.23 33.12 -0.23
N GLN A 378 3.25 32.61 0.45
CA GLN A 378 4.12 33.43 1.31
C GLN A 378 4.74 34.60 0.52
N ARG A 379 5.15 34.34 -0.72
CA ARG A 379 5.72 35.38 -1.60
C ARG A 379 4.67 36.41 -2.03
N LEU A 380 3.46 35.98 -2.38
CA LEU A 380 2.35 36.84 -2.74
C LEU A 380 1.95 37.80 -1.62
N ILE A 381 1.79 37.28 -0.40
CA ILE A 381 1.40 38.09 0.74
C ILE A 381 2.54 38.96 1.29
N GLY A 382 3.80 38.66 0.95
CA GLY A 382 4.99 39.41 1.39
C GLY A 382 5.23 40.65 0.53
N THR A 383 5.93 40.52 -0.58
CA THR A 383 6.38 41.62 -1.45
C THR A 383 5.77 41.54 -2.84
N PRO A 384 5.36 42.66 -3.46
CA PRO A 384 4.84 42.65 -4.85
C PRO A 384 5.90 42.17 -5.83
N PHE A 385 5.44 41.61 -6.96
CA PHE A 385 6.28 41.43 -8.12
C PHE A 385 6.49 42.78 -8.80
N GLU A 386 7.74 43.11 -9.13
CA GLU A 386 8.10 44.36 -9.81
C GLU A 386 8.99 44.08 -11.03
N GLY A 387 8.94 44.99 -12.01
CA GLY A 387 9.81 44.95 -13.16
C GLY A 387 9.87 43.59 -13.89
N ARG A 388 11.09 43.09 -14.10
CA ARG A 388 11.35 41.84 -14.84
C ARG A 388 10.74 40.60 -14.18
N GLU A 389 10.60 40.57 -12.85
CA GLU A 389 9.96 39.45 -12.15
C GLU A 389 8.48 39.34 -12.55
N ARG A 390 7.75 40.44 -12.56
CA ARG A 390 6.36 40.51 -12.97
C ARG A 390 6.17 40.07 -14.42
N SER A 391 7.05 40.54 -15.32
CA SER A 391 6.98 40.14 -16.74
C SER A 391 7.20 38.66 -16.95
N ARG A 392 8.21 38.05 -16.30
CA ARG A 392 8.51 36.62 -16.36
C ARG A 392 7.39 35.78 -15.76
N PHE A 393 6.83 36.19 -14.63
CA PHE A 393 5.69 35.51 -14.02
C PHE A 393 4.46 35.56 -14.93
N ASN A 394 4.12 36.72 -15.45
CA ASN A 394 2.99 36.86 -16.40
C ASN A 394 3.21 35.96 -17.62
N LEU A 395 4.41 35.93 -18.20
CA LEU A 395 4.72 35.08 -19.35
C LEU A 395 4.53 33.58 -18.99
N ALA A 396 4.95 33.14 -17.82
CA ALA A 396 4.76 31.76 -17.39
C ALA A 396 3.27 31.40 -17.18
N VAL A 397 2.50 32.31 -16.59
CA VAL A 397 1.05 32.12 -16.39
C VAL A 397 0.31 32.12 -17.75
N PHE A 398 0.65 33.04 -18.67
CA PHE A 398 0.10 33.04 -20.00
C PHE A 398 0.51 31.80 -20.81
N GLY A 399 1.76 31.33 -20.65
CA GLY A 399 2.23 30.06 -21.23
C GLY A 399 1.45 28.86 -20.73
N LEU A 400 1.24 28.78 -19.40
CA LEU A 400 0.40 27.74 -18.79
C LEU A 400 -1.03 27.79 -19.33
N PHE A 401 -1.62 28.97 -19.36
CA PHE A 401 -2.96 29.16 -19.88
C PHE A 401 -3.07 28.74 -21.36
N GLY A 402 -2.12 29.19 -22.20
CA GLY A 402 -2.06 28.81 -23.62
C GLY A 402 -1.90 27.29 -23.79
N LEU A 403 -1.07 26.67 -23.00
CA LEU A 403 -0.91 25.22 -22.99
C LEU A 403 -2.21 24.49 -22.60
N LEU A 404 -2.87 24.90 -21.52
CA LEU A 404 -4.14 24.32 -21.09
C LEU A 404 -5.25 24.51 -22.11
N LEU A 405 -5.32 25.68 -22.73
CA LEU A 405 -6.27 25.96 -23.81
C LEU A 405 -5.99 25.09 -25.04
N GLY A 406 -4.72 24.98 -25.45
CA GLY A 406 -4.30 24.09 -26.52
C GLY A 406 -4.66 22.64 -26.25
N LEU A 407 -4.39 22.14 -25.05
CA LEU A 407 -4.80 20.81 -24.65
C LEU A 407 -6.31 20.62 -24.66
N SER A 408 -7.08 21.61 -24.23
CA SER A 408 -8.56 21.58 -24.28
C SER A 408 -9.08 21.47 -25.73
N ILE A 409 -8.49 22.22 -26.68
CA ILE A 409 -8.85 22.16 -28.08
C ILE A 409 -8.49 20.80 -28.69
N VAL A 410 -7.29 20.27 -28.37
CA VAL A 410 -6.86 18.95 -28.85
C VAL A 410 -7.74 17.85 -28.28
N SER A 411 -8.05 17.90 -26.99
CA SER A 411 -8.92 16.89 -26.38
C SER A 411 -10.34 16.91 -26.88
N TRP A 412 -10.87 18.10 -27.22
CA TRP A 412 -12.21 18.24 -27.82
C TRP A 412 -12.29 17.66 -29.25
N ARG A 413 -11.18 17.71 -29.98
CA ARG A 413 -11.06 17.15 -31.34
C ARG A 413 -10.70 15.65 -31.35
N SER A 414 -10.22 15.10 -30.22
CA SER A 414 -9.82 13.69 -30.14
C SER A 414 -11.06 12.81 -29.95
N SER A 415 -11.13 11.70 -30.71
CA SER A 415 -12.19 10.71 -30.55
C SER A 415 -12.17 10.13 -29.14
N PRO A 416 -13.34 9.84 -28.51
CA PRO A 416 -13.42 9.17 -27.21
C PRO A 416 -12.65 7.85 -27.15
N ASP A 417 -12.53 7.16 -28.28
CA ASP A 417 -11.92 5.83 -28.38
C ASP A 417 -10.38 5.86 -28.51
N SER A 418 -9.76 7.04 -28.50
CA SER A 418 -8.30 7.09 -28.52
C SER A 418 -7.72 6.79 -27.13
N PRO A 419 -6.59 6.05 -27.02
CA PRO A 419 -5.92 5.77 -25.73
C PRO A 419 -5.53 7.04 -24.96
N VAL A 420 -5.43 8.19 -25.61
CA VAL A 420 -5.18 9.51 -25.03
C VAL A 420 -6.49 10.19 -24.64
N GLY A 421 -7.63 9.80 -25.25
CA GLY A 421 -8.91 10.52 -25.17
C GLY A 421 -9.73 10.28 -23.92
N VAL A 422 -9.69 9.07 -23.38
CA VAL A 422 -10.64 8.63 -22.33
C VAL A 422 -10.54 9.42 -21.01
N GLY A 423 -9.41 9.99 -20.65
CA GLY A 423 -9.29 10.80 -19.42
C GLY A 423 -9.08 12.29 -19.64
N LEU A 424 -8.68 12.71 -20.84
CA LEU A 424 -8.28 14.09 -21.11
C LEU A 424 -9.40 15.00 -21.63
N GLN A 425 -10.61 14.48 -21.91
CA GLN A 425 -11.67 15.28 -22.54
C GLN A 425 -12.19 16.43 -21.67
N ARG A 426 -12.35 16.21 -20.36
CA ARG A 426 -12.91 17.20 -19.45
C ARG A 426 -11.85 17.89 -18.59
N GLY A 427 -10.73 17.23 -18.36
CA GLY A 427 -9.66 17.69 -17.49
C GLY A 427 -9.04 19.03 -17.91
N PRO A 428 -8.63 19.23 -19.19
CA PRO A 428 -8.05 20.50 -19.63
C PRO A 428 -9.03 21.67 -19.54
N ALA A 429 -10.31 21.47 -19.85
CA ALA A 429 -11.34 22.53 -19.71
C ALA A 429 -11.53 22.94 -18.24
N PHE A 430 -11.55 21.95 -17.33
CA PHE A 430 -11.56 22.18 -15.88
C PHE A 430 -10.31 22.98 -15.45
N ALA A 431 -9.13 22.57 -15.88
CA ALA A 431 -7.88 23.25 -15.54
C ALA A 431 -7.81 24.67 -16.09
N VAL A 432 -8.37 24.93 -17.28
CA VAL A 432 -8.54 26.31 -17.82
C VAL A 432 -9.42 27.13 -16.89
N GLY A 433 -10.57 26.60 -16.45
CA GLY A 433 -11.44 27.28 -15.49
C GLY A 433 -10.73 27.60 -14.18
N ALA A 434 -10.04 26.63 -13.60
CA ALA A 434 -9.24 26.81 -12.37
C ALA A 434 -8.11 27.84 -12.56
N ALA A 435 -7.41 27.80 -13.72
CA ALA A 435 -6.37 28.76 -14.03
C ALA A 435 -6.91 30.18 -14.21
N LEU A 436 -8.07 30.34 -14.85
CA LEU A 436 -8.77 31.63 -14.99
C LEU A 436 -9.16 32.19 -13.63
N LEU A 437 -9.72 31.37 -12.74
CA LEU A 437 -10.05 31.76 -11.36
C LEU A 437 -8.79 32.13 -10.59
N GLY A 438 -7.73 31.33 -10.69
CA GLY A 438 -6.45 31.61 -10.06
C GLY A 438 -5.79 32.89 -10.55
N THR A 439 -5.79 33.13 -11.88
CA THR A 439 -5.24 34.36 -12.46
C THR A 439 -6.11 35.58 -12.15
N GLY A 440 -7.43 35.41 -12.15
CA GLY A 440 -8.37 36.42 -11.70
C GLY A 440 -8.13 36.81 -10.24
N LEU A 441 -7.93 35.84 -9.37
CA LEU A 441 -7.60 36.08 -7.96
C LEU A 441 -6.21 36.77 -7.81
N LEU A 442 -5.21 36.42 -8.64
CA LEU A 442 -3.93 37.10 -8.69
C LEU A 442 -4.10 38.56 -9.12
N TRP A 443 -4.92 38.83 -10.15
CA TRP A 443 -5.21 40.19 -10.60
C TRP A 443 -5.92 41.00 -9.53
N ILE A 444 -6.96 40.45 -8.90
CA ILE A 444 -7.67 41.07 -7.78
C ILE A 444 -6.68 41.32 -6.64
N HIS A 445 -5.88 40.32 -6.25
CA HIS A 445 -4.85 40.48 -5.22
C HIS A 445 -3.91 41.67 -5.52
N SER A 446 -3.47 41.83 -6.75
CA SER A 446 -2.58 42.93 -7.14
C SER A 446 -3.22 44.31 -7.02
N ARG A 447 -4.57 44.42 -7.21
CA ARG A 447 -5.34 45.66 -7.18
C ARG A 447 -5.81 46.03 -5.77
N VAL A 448 -6.30 45.04 -5.02
CA VAL A 448 -6.96 45.27 -3.73
C VAL A 448 -6.09 44.96 -2.51
N ARG A 449 -4.82 44.65 -2.74
CA ARG A 449 -3.86 44.28 -1.69
C ARG A 449 -3.80 45.27 -0.52
N ARG A 450 -4.02 46.56 -0.77
CA ARG A 450 -4.03 47.62 0.22
C ARG A 450 -5.37 47.79 0.95
N VAL A 451 -6.45 47.23 0.39
CA VAL A 451 -7.82 47.42 0.86
C VAL A 451 -8.33 46.18 1.63
N ILE A 452 -8.07 44.99 1.11
CA ILE A 452 -8.52 43.74 1.73
C ILE A 452 -7.47 43.26 2.74
N PRO A 453 -7.87 42.99 4.01
CA PRO A 453 -6.98 42.40 5.01
C PRO A 453 -6.35 41.09 4.52
N LEU A 454 -5.09 40.89 4.79
CA LEU A 454 -4.26 39.75 4.36
C LEU A 454 -4.90 38.36 4.67
N ARG A 455 -5.58 38.28 5.83
CA ARG A 455 -6.30 37.05 6.25
C ARG A 455 -7.39 36.64 5.25
N TRP A 456 -8.13 37.58 4.68
CA TRP A 456 -9.19 37.29 3.71
C TRP A 456 -8.63 36.91 2.34
N GLN A 457 -7.52 37.54 1.94
CA GLN A 457 -6.81 37.15 0.71
C GLN A 457 -6.29 35.71 0.81
N ALA A 458 -5.66 35.36 1.93
CA ALA A 458 -5.16 34.01 2.18
C ALA A 458 -6.31 32.98 2.29
N PHE A 459 -7.44 33.38 2.87
CA PHE A 459 -8.63 32.54 2.89
C PHE A 459 -9.17 32.27 1.48
N GLY A 460 -9.21 33.30 0.61
CA GLY A 460 -9.62 33.14 -0.80
C GLY A 460 -8.73 32.12 -1.53
N TRP A 461 -7.41 32.17 -1.33
CA TRP A 461 -6.49 31.18 -1.92
C TRP A 461 -6.72 29.77 -1.38
N ALA A 462 -6.91 29.64 -0.06
CA ALA A 462 -7.18 28.34 0.56
C ALA A 462 -8.50 27.75 0.09
N ALA A 463 -9.55 28.57 -0.02
CA ALA A 463 -10.86 28.14 -0.49
C ALA A 463 -10.82 27.72 -1.97
N LEU A 464 -10.16 28.50 -2.83
CA LEU A 464 -10.03 28.18 -4.26
C LEU A 464 -9.23 26.90 -4.46
N LEU A 465 -8.12 26.72 -3.74
CA LEU A 465 -7.33 25.49 -3.76
C LEU A 465 -8.16 24.29 -3.28
N ALA A 466 -8.88 24.45 -2.16
CA ALA A 466 -9.72 23.39 -1.64
C ALA A 466 -10.83 22.99 -2.64
N LEU A 467 -11.43 23.98 -3.33
CA LEU A 467 -12.43 23.72 -4.35
C LEU A 467 -11.82 22.99 -5.57
N ASP A 468 -10.65 23.44 -6.05
CA ASP A 468 -9.91 22.82 -7.15
C ASP A 468 -9.64 21.33 -6.89
N LEU A 469 -9.13 20.99 -5.70
CA LEU A 469 -8.84 19.61 -5.31
C LEU A 469 -10.11 18.79 -5.04
N ALA A 470 -11.06 19.34 -4.28
CA ALA A 470 -12.28 18.62 -3.90
C ALA A 470 -13.12 18.21 -5.13
N LEU A 471 -13.21 19.04 -6.16
CA LEU A 471 -13.95 18.71 -7.38
C LEU A 471 -13.33 17.51 -8.11
N VAL A 472 -12.00 17.39 -8.08
CA VAL A 472 -11.30 16.23 -8.65
C VAL A 472 -11.47 15.01 -7.73
N ASP A 473 -11.28 15.15 -6.42
CA ASP A 473 -11.43 14.07 -5.45
C ASP A 473 -12.82 13.42 -5.50
N LEU A 474 -13.86 14.25 -5.66
CA LEU A 474 -15.24 13.78 -5.82
C LEU A 474 -15.46 12.94 -7.09
N SER A 475 -14.61 13.13 -8.11
CA SER A 475 -14.65 12.34 -9.35
C SER A 475 -13.85 11.04 -9.25
N GLU A 476 -12.91 10.96 -8.29
CA GLU A 476 -12.00 9.81 -8.16
C GLU A 476 -12.63 8.65 -7.37
N ILE A 477 -13.40 8.95 -6.33
CA ILE A 477 -13.92 7.94 -5.40
C ILE A 477 -15.43 7.93 -5.32
N GLU A 478 -15.97 6.77 -5.01
CA GLU A 478 -17.36 6.56 -4.62
C GLU A 478 -17.43 5.63 -3.41
N SER A 479 -18.54 5.67 -2.67
CA SER A 479 -18.80 4.73 -1.60
C SER A 479 -19.90 3.76 -2.02
N ARG A 480 -19.58 2.47 -2.02
CA ARG A 480 -20.53 1.40 -2.29
C ARG A 480 -20.93 0.71 -0.99
N PRO A 481 -22.13 0.10 -0.91
CA PRO A 481 -22.46 -0.76 0.23
C PRO A 481 -21.29 -1.69 0.54
N SER A 482 -21.05 -1.96 1.81
CA SER A 482 -20.04 -2.96 2.21
C SER A 482 -20.25 -4.22 1.40
N ALA A 483 -19.16 -4.83 0.95
CA ALA A 483 -19.25 -6.00 0.09
C ALA A 483 -20.24 -7.01 0.66
N PRO A 484 -20.98 -7.64 -0.18
CA PRO A 484 -21.89 -8.68 0.27
C PRO A 484 -21.07 -9.75 0.99
N THR A 485 -21.22 -9.77 2.31
CA THR A 485 -20.87 -10.95 3.10
C THR A 485 -21.77 -12.11 2.69
N ASP A 486 -22.88 -11.80 2.06
CA ASP A 486 -23.88 -12.75 1.56
C ASP A 486 -23.63 -13.06 0.08
N ASN A 487 -22.68 -13.93 -0.17
CA ASN A 487 -22.51 -14.56 -1.48
C ASN A 487 -23.15 -15.94 -1.44
N ALA A 488 -24.26 -16.11 -2.20
CA ALA A 488 -25.04 -17.35 -2.21
C ALA A 488 -24.20 -18.57 -2.58
N THR A 489 -23.28 -18.41 -3.54
CA THR A 489 -22.39 -19.49 -3.99
C THR A 489 -21.41 -19.90 -2.90
N VAL A 490 -20.80 -18.92 -2.21
CA VAL A 490 -19.90 -19.20 -1.07
C VAL A 490 -20.67 -19.86 0.07
N ALA A 491 -21.87 -19.37 0.40
CA ALA A 491 -22.71 -19.96 1.45
C ALA A 491 -23.11 -21.40 1.11
N GLU A 492 -23.45 -21.68 -0.14
CA GLU A 492 -23.81 -23.04 -0.59
C GLU A 492 -22.61 -23.99 -0.53
N VAL A 493 -21.42 -23.56 -1.02
CA VAL A 493 -20.21 -24.38 -0.93
C VAL A 493 -19.85 -24.63 0.52
N ALA A 494 -19.87 -23.59 1.38
CA ALA A 494 -19.57 -23.73 2.80
C ALA A 494 -20.57 -24.66 3.52
N ALA A 495 -21.84 -24.62 3.16
CA ALA A 495 -22.87 -25.53 3.73
C ALA A 495 -22.69 -27.00 3.34
N ARG A 496 -22.05 -27.27 2.20
CA ARG A 496 -21.74 -28.61 1.75
C ARG A 496 -20.48 -29.20 2.41
N LEU A 497 -19.66 -28.37 3.05
CA LEU A 497 -18.47 -28.81 3.75
C LEU A 497 -18.83 -29.38 5.12
N THR A 498 -18.18 -30.48 5.49
CA THR A 498 -18.33 -31.04 6.84
C THR A 498 -17.32 -30.40 7.78
N PRO A 499 -17.74 -29.92 8.96
CA PRO A 499 -16.81 -29.32 9.93
C PRO A 499 -15.68 -30.26 10.38
N SER A 500 -15.92 -31.58 10.35
CA SER A 500 -14.95 -32.60 10.73
C SER A 500 -13.91 -32.92 9.65
N ALA A 501 -14.19 -32.53 8.38
CA ALA A 501 -13.31 -32.76 7.24
C ALA A 501 -13.34 -31.52 6.33
N PRO A 502 -12.76 -30.39 6.75
CA PRO A 502 -12.77 -29.16 5.97
C PRO A 502 -11.99 -29.35 4.68
N GLU A 503 -12.65 -29.09 3.57
CA GLU A 503 -12.06 -29.10 2.23
C GLU A 503 -11.89 -27.67 1.74
N ARG A 504 -10.94 -27.46 0.85
CA ARG A 504 -10.74 -26.20 0.13
C ARG A 504 -11.57 -26.13 -1.12
N ALA A 505 -11.79 -24.90 -1.58
CA ALA A 505 -12.34 -24.64 -2.89
C ALA A 505 -11.29 -23.96 -3.80
N TYR A 506 -11.51 -24.09 -5.11
CA TYR A 506 -10.77 -23.43 -6.17
C TYR A 506 -11.71 -22.71 -7.12
N SER A 507 -11.35 -21.48 -7.54
CA SER A 507 -12.11 -20.72 -8.52
C SER A 507 -11.23 -20.10 -9.58
N PRO A 508 -11.20 -20.63 -10.81
CA PRO A 508 -10.43 -20.03 -11.91
C PRO A 508 -10.98 -18.68 -12.37
N SER A 509 -12.17 -18.29 -11.95
CA SER A 509 -12.91 -17.08 -12.34
C SER A 509 -13.17 -16.13 -11.18
N TYR A 510 -12.50 -16.32 -10.03
CA TYR A 510 -12.75 -15.52 -8.82
C TYR A 510 -14.25 -15.50 -8.40
N SER A 511 -15.00 -16.57 -8.70
CA SER A 511 -16.42 -16.70 -8.32
C SER A 511 -16.64 -16.90 -6.82
N LEU A 512 -15.55 -17.11 -6.07
CA LEU A 512 -15.52 -17.20 -4.60
C LEU A 512 -14.76 -16.01 -4.02
N PRO A 513 -15.41 -14.87 -3.78
CA PRO A 513 -14.76 -13.67 -3.24
C PRO A 513 -14.09 -13.92 -1.87
N GLN A 514 -12.83 -13.54 -1.72
CA GLN A 514 -12.05 -13.73 -0.49
C GLN A 514 -12.74 -13.23 0.80
N PRO A 515 -13.42 -12.05 0.81
CA PRO A 515 -14.13 -11.61 2.01
C PRO A 515 -15.25 -12.55 2.44
N ALA A 516 -16.06 -13.00 1.49
CA ALA A 516 -17.17 -13.92 1.76
C ALA A 516 -16.65 -15.28 2.23
N ALA A 517 -15.60 -15.80 1.57
CA ALA A 517 -14.93 -17.04 1.96
C ALA A 517 -14.35 -16.96 3.38
N ALA A 518 -13.66 -15.85 3.72
CA ALA A 518 -13.07 -15.66 5.03
C ALA A 518 -14.13 -15.66 6.16
N ILE A 519 -15.26 -14.99 5.96
CA ILE A 519 -16.36 -14.97 6.94
C ILE A 519 -16.99 -16.35 7.10
N SER A 520 -17.24 -17.03 5.99
CA SER A 520 -17.86 -18.37 5.99
C SER A 520 -16.90 -19.45 6.48
N GLY A 521 -15.62 -19.13 6.68
CA GLY A 521 -14.59 -20.10 7.04
C GLY A 521 -14.21 -21.06 5.91
N LEU A 522 -14.56 -20.72 4.66
CA LEU A 522 -14.17 -21.45 3.47
C LEU A 522 -12.72 -21.11 3.12
N GLU A 523 -11.89 -22.14 3.04
CA GLU A 523 -10.49 -21.98 2.63
C GLU A 523 -10.35 -22.11 1.11
N LEU A 524 -9.55 -21.25 0.52
CA LEU A 524 -9.29 -21.20 -0.92
C LEU A 524 -7.86 -21.67 -1.22
N VAL A 525 -7.68 -22.45 -2.28
CA VAL A 525 -6.35 -22.80 -2.77
C VAL A 525 -5.76 -21.68 -3.62
N ASP A 526 -6.61 -20.90 -4.23
CA ASP A 526 -6.30 -19.66 -4.94
C ASP A 526 -6.37 -18.43 -4.02
N GLY A 527 -6.25 -17.26 -4.60
CA GLY A 527 -6.35 -15.99 -3.88
C GLY A 527 -5.50 -14.90 -4.52
N ILE A 528 -5.83 -13.66 -4.21
CA ILE A 528 -5.13 -12.48 -4.71
C ILE A 528 -4.19 -11.97 -3.62
N ASN A 529 -2.88 -12.19 -3.81
CA ASN A 529 -1.82 -11.63 -2.98
C ASN A 529 -0.56 -11.41 -3.85
N PRO A 530 0.07 -10.23 -3.78
CA PRO A 530 1.27 -9.94 -4.57
C PRO A 530 2.53 -10.71 -4.13
N LEU A 531 2.49 -11.44 -3.02
CA LEU A 531 3.61 -12.21 -2.46
C LEU A 531 3.24 -13.70 -2.40
N GLN A 532 3.21 -14.33 -3.55
CA GLN A 532 2.90 -15.77 -3.67
C GLN A 532 4.17 -16.60 -3.68
N LEU A 533 4.15 -17.75 -2.99
CA LEU A 533 5.26 -18.70 -3.01
C LEU A 533 5.43 -19.28 -4.42
N ARG A 534 6.67 -19.30 -4.91
CA ARG A 534 6.99 -19.87 -6.23
C ARG A 534 6.55 -21.32 -6.35
N ALA A 535 6.77 -22.11 -5.30
CA ALA A 535 6.39 -23.50 -5.27
C ALA A 535 4.87 -23.71 -5.51
N LEU A 536 4.01 -22.82 -4.96
CA LEU A 536 2.57 -22.86 -5.26
C LEU A 536 2.30 -22.44 -6.70
N ARG A 537 2.91 -21.36 -7.19
CA ARG A 537 2.73 -20.91 -8.58
C ARG A 537 3.06 -22.03 -9.56
N ASP A 538 4.21 -22.67 -9.40
CA ASP A 538 4.68 -23.70 -10.30
C ASP A 538 3.78 -24.95 -10.25
N TYR A 539 3.33 -25.33 -9.05
CA TYR A 539 2.38 -26.44 -8.88
C TYR A 539 1.02 -26.12 -9.51
N MET A 540 0.49 -24.92 -9.30
CA MET A 540 -0.79 -24.50 -9.89
C MET A 540 -0.71 -24.37 -11.41
N ALA A 541 0.44 -23.96 -11.95
CA ALA A 541 0.68 -23.96 -13.39
C ALA A 541 0.56 -25.38 -13.98
N ALA A 542 1.17 -26.36 -13.34
CA ALA A 542 1.04 -27.77 -13.74
C ALA A 542 -0.38 -28.30 -13.54
N ALA A 543 -1.05 -27.92 -12.44
CA ALA A 543 -2.39 -28.40 -12.10
C ALA A 543 -3.52 -27.78 -12.94
N THR A 544 -3.30 -26.62 -13.57
CA THR A 544 -4.36 -25.88 -14.29
C THR A 544 -4.01 -25.51 -15.72
N GLY A 545 -2.75 -25.73 -16.15
CA GLY A 545 -2.29 -25.55 -17.53
C GLY A 545 -1.98 -24.10 -17.93
N PHE A 546 -1.90 -23.13 -17.00
CA PHE A 546 -1.48 -21.77 -17.35
C PHE A 546 0.06 -21.67 -17.47
N ASP A 547 0.54 -20.67 -18.23
CA ASP A 547 1.98 -20.39 -18.34
C ASP A 547 2.49 -19.73 -17.06
N PRO A 548 3.41 -20.36 -16.31
CA PRO A 548 3.96 -19.78 -15.08
C PRO A 548 4.78 -18.52 -15.32
N ALA A 549 5.26 -18.27 -16.56
CA ALA A 549 6.00 -17.05 -16.89
C ALA A 549 5.13 -15.79 -16.84
N ASP A 550 3.85 -15.92 -17.14
CA ASP A 550 2.89 -14.80 -17.09
C ASP A 550 2.39 -14.50 -15.67
N TYR A 551 2.80 -15.33 -14.70
CA TYR A 551 2.24 -15.34 -13.37
C TYR A 551 3.27 -14.89 -12.31
N SER A 552 3.38 -13.59 -12.09
CA SER A 552 4.32 -13.04 -11.11
C SER A 552 3.66 -12.43 -9.86
N VAL A 553 2.35 -12.17 -9.88
CA VAL A 553 1.71 -11.31 -8.87
C VAL A 553 0.35 -11.79 -8.37
N THR A 554 -0.49 -12.33 -9.22
CA THR A 554 -1.86 -12.78 -8.93
C THR A 554 -2.15 -14.14 -9.54
N LEU A 555 -2.95 -14.94 -8.87
CA LEU A 555 -3.36 -16.25 -9.31
C LEU A 555 -4.88 -16.30 -9.48
N PRO A 556 -5.39 -16.70 -10.63
CA PRO A 556 -4.74 -16.82 -11.94
C PRO A 556 -4.63 -15.47 -12.67
N PRO A 557 -3.81 -15.36 -13.74
CA PRO A 557 -3.85 -14.19 -14.61
C PRO A 557 -5.16 -14.21 -15.40
N PHE A 558 -5.96 -13.16 -15.29
CA PHE A 558 -7.24 -13.08 -16.00
C PHE A 558 -7.04 -12.46 -17.38
N PRO A 559 -7.60 -13.08 -18.47
CA PRO A 559 -7.54 -12.48 -19.80
C PRO A 559 -8.16 -11.10 -19.82
N GLU A 560 -7.41 -10.11 -20.34
CA GLU A 560 -7.83 -8.71 -20.40
C GLU A 560 -8.26 -8.11 -19.05
N GLY A 561 -7.88 -8.76 -17.94
CA GLY A 561 -8.26 -8.35 -16.58
C GLY A 561 -9.68 -8.77 -16.17
N ASP A 562 -10.40 -9.54 -16.99
CA ASP A 562 -11.75 -10.02 -16.70
C ASP A 562 -11.70 -11.46 -16.14
N PRO A 563 -12.03 -11.67 -14.85
CA PRO A 563 -12.00 -12.99 -14.22
C PRO A 563 -13.08 -13.95 -14.77
N ARG A 564 -14.12 -13.43 -15.43
CA ARG A 564 -15.24 -14.23 -15.96
C ARG A 564 -14.99 -14.73 -17.38
N ARG A 565 -13.92 -14.28 -18.02
CA ARG A 565 -13.55 -14.75 -19.35
C ARG A 565 -12.84 -16.10 -19.28
N PRO A 566 -13.30 -17.11 -20.04
CA PRO A 566 -12.60 -18.40 -20.14
C PRO A 566 -11.16 -18.19 -20.64
N TRP A 567 -10.19 -18.77 -19.95
CA TRP A 567 -8.77 -18.68 -20.31
C TRP A 567 -8.13 -20.05 -20.58
N GLY A 568 -8.97 -21.04 -20.93
CA GLY A 568 -8.50 -22.37 -21.29
C GLY A 568 -7.96 -23.17 -20.11
N VAL A 569 -8.47 -22.91 -18.90
CA VAL A 569 -8.11 -23.65 -17.70
C VAL A 569 -8.43 -25.14 -17.85
N ARG A 570 -7.47 -25.98 -17.45
CA ARG A 570 -7.59 -27.45 -17.43
C ARG A 570 -7.28 -27.96 -16.02
N PRO A 571 -8.24 -27.85 -15.11
CA PRO A 571 -8.00 -28.19 -13.72
C PRO A 571 -7.90 -29.70 -13.52
N ASP A 572 -6.69 -30.20 -13.26
CA ASP A 572 -6.43 -31.60 -12.93
C ASP A 572 -7.02 -31.93 -11.56
N PRO A 573 -8.05 -32.83 -11.49
CA PRO A 573 -8.70 -33.15 -10.24
C PRO A 573 -7.81 -33.91 -9.26
N VAL A 574 -6.81 -34.66 -9.73
CA VAL A 574 -5.88 -35.41 -8.87
C VAL A 574 -4.87 -34.44 -8.23
N MET A 575 -4.25 -33.56 -9.02
CA MET A 575 -3.32 -32.57 -8.50
C MET A 575 -4.00 -31.59 -7.55
N LEU A 576 -5.15 -31.04 -7.93
CA LEU A 576 -5.92 -30.14 -7.05
C LEU A 576 -6.47 -30.88 -5.82
N GLY A 577 -6.79 -32.17 -5.99
CA GLY A 577 -7.19 -33.04 -4.88
C GLY A 577 -6.12 -33.17 -3.81
N ARG A 578 -4.84 -33.23 -4.16
CA ARG A 578 -3.71 -33.22 -3.20
C ARG A 578 -3.64 -31.89 -2.40
N LEU A 579 -4.10 -30.78 -2.98
CA LEU A 579 -4.26 -29.51 -2.28
C LEU A 579 -5.55 -29.45 -1.44
N ASN A 580 -6.23 -30.59 -1.23
CA ASN A 580 -7.49 -30.71 -0.50
C ASN A 580 -8.65 -29.97 -1.18
N VAL A 581 -8.61 -29.76 -2.51
CA VAL A 581 -9.69 -29.11 -3.25
C VAL A 581 -10.85 -30.08 -3.44
N GLY A 582 -11.94 -29.86 -2.72
CA GLY A 582 -13.17 -30.62 -2.80
C GLY A 582 -14.19 -30.04 -3.79
N TYR A 583 -14.14 -28.74 -4.01
CA TYR A 583 -15.04 -28.02 -4.92
C TYR A 583 -14.28 -27.10 -5.87
N LEU A 584 -14.73 -27.10 -7.13
CA LEU A 584 -14.36 -26.12 -8.14
C LEU A 584 -15.61 -25.30 -8.48
N VAL A 585 -15.44 -23.95 -8.51
CA VAL A 585 -16.52 -23.00 -8.82
C VAL A 585 -16.07 -22.07 -9.94
N SER A 586 -16.85 -22.00 -11.02
CA SER A 586 -16.47 -21.22 -12.19
C SER A 586 -17.65 -20.44 -12.78
N ALA A 587 -17.37 -19.24 -13.29
CA ALA A 587 -18.34 -18.43 -14.03
C ALA A 587 -18.66 -18.99 -15.44
N TYR A 588 -17.91 -19.97 -15.87
CA TYR A 588 -18.06 -20.64 -17.18
C TYR A 588 -17.94 -22.15 -17.00
N PRO A 589 -18.51 -22.94 -17.94
CA PRO A 589 -18.38 -24.39 -17.90
C PRO A 589 -16.93 -24.85 -17.97
N VAL A 590 -16.59 -25.88 -17.16
CA VAL A 590 -15.28 -26.55 -17.18
C VAL A 590 -15.50 -27.94 -17.75
N GLU A 591 -14.82 -28.23 -18.86
CA GLU A 591 -15.04 -29.48 -19.64
C GLU A 591 -13.98 -30.55 -19.33
N GLU A 592 -13.16 -30.38 -18.28
CA GLU A 592 -12.08 -31.31 -17.93
C GLU A 592 -12.67 -32.57 -17.28
N GLU A 593 -12.18 -33.75 -17.73
CA GLU A 593 -12.61 -35.05 -17.19
C GLU A 593 -12.26 -35.21 -15.70
N GLY A 594 -13.06 -35.98 -14.99
CA GLY A 594 -12.83 -36.33 -13.58
C GLY A 594 -13.49 -35.37 -12.57
N TRP A 595 -14.16 -34.32 -13.02
CA TRP A 595 -14.99 -33.46 -12.17
C TRP A 595 -16.46 -33.89 -12.24
N GLY A 596 -17.12 -34.05 -11.09
CA GLY A 596 -18.54 -34.29 -11.01
C GLY A 596 -19.35 -32.99 -11.00
N PHE A 597 -20.20 -32.74 -12.02
CA PHE A 597 -21.08 -31.59 -12.00
C PHE A 597 -22.03 -31.64 -10.79
N ALA A 598 -22.02 -30.62 -9.94
CA ALA A 598 -22.77 -30.56 -8.68
C ALA A 598 -23.91 -29.53 -8.70
N GLY A 599 -24.09 -28.81 -9.81
CA GLY A 599 -25.17 -27.84 -10.00
C GLY A 599 -24.70 -26.42 -10.34
N VAL A 600 -25.65 -25.48 -10.31
CA VAL A 600 -25.41 -24.05 -10.52
C VAL A 600 -25.94 -23.29 -9.31
N SER A 601 -25.16 -22.37 -8.79
CA SER A 601 -25.55 -21.50 -7.66
C SER A 601 -25.11 -20.05 -7.94
N GLY A 602 -26.03 -19.11 -7.77
CA GLY A 602 -25.75 -17.70 -8.04
C GLY A 602 -25.32 -17.38 -9.48
N GLY A 603 -25.59 -18.26 -10.44
CA GLY A 603 -25.13 -18.17 -11.83
C GLY A 603 -23.75 -18.79 -12.08
N GLU A 604 -23.11 -19.36 -11.06
CA GLU A 604 -21.81 -20.01 -11.13
C GLU A 604 -21.96 -21.54 -11.21
N TYR A 605 -21.07 -22.20 -11.96
CA TYR A 605 -21.03 -23.66 -12.11
C TYR A 605 -20.24 -24.28 -10.96
N LEU A 606 -20.83 -25.26 -10.29
CA LEU A 606 -20.23 -25.99 -9.18
C LEU A 606 -19.84 -27.40 -9.62
N TYR A 607 -18.64 -27.83 -9.28
CA TYR A 607 -18.14 -29.18 -9.53
C TYR A 607 -17.58 -29.79 -8.26
N ARG A 608 -17.84 -31.09 -8.06
CA ARG A 608 -17.26 -31.89 -6.97
C ARG A 608 -16.01 -32.61 -7.47
N ASN A 609 -14.97 -32.61 -6.65
CA ASN A 609 -13.75 -33.36 -6.91
C ASN A 609 -13.80 -34.74 -6.22
N PRO A 610 -14.00 -35.86 -6.97
CA PRO A 610 -13.96 -37.19 -6.37
C PRO A 610 -12.56 -37.63 -5.95
N SER A 611 -11.52 -36.98 -6.47
CA SER A 611 -10.11 -37.25 -6.17
C SER A 611 -9.57 -36.39 -4.98
N ALA A 612 -10.44 -35.63 -4.28
CA ALA A 612 -10.05 -34.80 -3.16
C ALA A 612 -9.43 -35.65 -2.03
N ARG A 613 -8.23 -35.28 -1.60
CA ARG A 613 -7.57 -35.86 -0.42
C ARG A 613 -8.03 -35.12 0.84
N PRO A 614 -8.09 -35.79 1.99
CA PRO A 614 -8.32 -35.09 3.25
C PRO A 614 -7.17 -34.13 3.56
N ARG A 615 -7.32 -33.26 4.55
CA ARG A 615 -6.32 -32.28 4.96
C ARG A 615 -4.97 -32.88 5.37
N ALA A 616 -4.98 -34.12 5.84
CA ALA A 616 -3.79 -34.94 6.10
C ALA A 616 -4.11 -36.40 5.82
N TRP A 617 -3.13 -37.13 5.27
CA TRP A 617 -3.24 -38.55 4.96
C TRP A 617 -1.87 -39.24 5.06
N VAL A 618 -1.88 -40.56 5.21
CA VAL A 618 -0.65 -41.37 5.21
C VAL A 618 -0.55 -42.13 3.89
N GLU A 619 0.49 -41.84 3.11
CA GLU A 619 0.85 -42.60 1.90
C GLU A 619 1.54 -43.91 2.34
N LEU A 620 1.11 -45.04 1.74
CA LEU A 620 1.60 -46.38 2.12
C LEU A 620 2.78 -46.76 1.22
N GLU A 621 3.91 -47.14 1.79
CA GLU A 621 5.08 -47.59 1.03
C GLU A 621 4.84 -48.91 0.27
N ALA A 622 3.99 -49.77 0.83
CA ALA A 622 3.73 -51.11 0.29
C ALA A 622 2.89 -51.14 -1.02
N ALA A 623 2.19 -50.04 -1.36
CA ALA A 623 1.34 -49.96 -2.52
C ALA A 623 1.37 -48.53 -3.10
N ALA A 624 2.08 -48.34 -4.20
CA ALA A 624 2.17 -47.03 -4.85
C ALA A 624 0.79 -46.43 -5.12
N GLY A 625 0.57 -45.19 -4.67
CA GLY A 625 -0.68 -44.45 -4.81
C GLY A 625 -1.75 -44.75 -3.76
N SER A 626 -1.57 -45.78 -2.91
CA SER A 626 -2.50 -46.09 -1.80
C SER A 626 -2.25 -45.15 -0.61
N TRP A 627 -3.33 -44.81 0.07
CA TRP A 627 -3.26 -43.93 1.23
C TRP A 627 -4.38 -44.26 2.22
N ARG A 628 -4.22 -43.77 3.46
CA ARG A 628 -5.28 -43.83 4.49
C ARG A 628 -5.44 -42.46 5.18
N PRO A 629 -6.68 -42.14 5.61
CA PRO A 629 -6.89 -40.90 6.38
C PRO A 629 -6.21 -40.99 7.74
N VAL A 630 -5.97 -39.82 8.35
CA VAL A 630 -5.50 -39.72 9.74
C VAL A 630 -6.66 -39.96 10.73
N GLY A 631 -6.36 -40.46 11.93
CA GLY A 631 -7.39 -40.72 12.93
C GLY A 631 -7.97 -39.47 13.56
N LYS A 632 -7.14 -38.44 13.78
CA LYS A 632 -7.55 -37.17 14.37
C LYS A 632 -6.73 -36.02 13.80
N LEU A 633 -7.38 -34.92 13.55
CA LEU A 633 -6.75 -33.66 13.12
C LEU A 633 -7.36 -32.50 13.91
N ALA A 634 -6.51 -31.72 14.57
CA ALA A 634 -6.88 -30.45 15.20
C ALA A 634 -5.84 -29.37 14.84
N TRP A 635 -6.28 -28.15 14.60
CA TRP A 635 -5.38 -27.10 14.21
C TRP A 635 -5.79 -25.71 14.72
N THR A 636 -4.78 -24.88 14.90
CA THR A 636 -4.85 -23.44 15.13
C THR A 636 -3.95 -22.76 14.12
N PRO A 637 -3.98 -21.44 13.98
CA PRO A 637 -3.10 -20.73 13.03
C PRO A 637 -1.61 -21.10 13.11
N ASN A 638 -1.13 -21.44 14.32
CA ASN A 638 0.30 -21.67 14.56
C ASN A 638 0.64 -23.11 14.99
N ARG A 639 -0.35 -24.01 15.05
CA ARG A 639 -0.15 -25.38 15.55
C ARG A 639 -1.11 -26.35 14.88
N ILE A 640 -0.59 -27.51 14.48
CA ILE A 640 -1.37 -28.64 13.97
C ILE A 640 -1.06 -29.86 14.84
N LEU A 641 -2.10 -30.57 15.27
CA LEU A 641 -2.00 -31.83 16.03
C LEU A 641 -2.67 -32.94 15.21
N ILE A 642 -1.94 -34.01 14.94
CA ILE A 642 -2.38 -35.15 14.14
C ILE A 642 -2.14 -36.44 14.92
N GLU A 643 -3.13 -37.33 14.90
CA GLU A 643 -2.96 -38.71 15.28
C GLU A 643 -3.03 -39.59 14.02
N ALA A 644 -1.93 -40.24 13.67
CA ALA A 644 -1.77 -40.99 12.44
C ALA A 644 -1.16 -42.36 12.73
N GLU A 645 -1.50 -43.35 11.92
CA GLU A 645 -0.98 -44.69 12.04
C GLU A 645 0.08 -44.93 10.94
N GLY A 646 1.31 -45.31 11.36
CA GLY A 646 2.40 -45.76 10.49
C GLY A 646 2.45 -47.28 10.35
N PRO A 647 3.32 -47.84 9.50
CA PRO A 647 4.35 -47.12 8.75
C PRO A 647 3.82 -46.42 7.52
N GLY A 648 4.55 -45.41 7.04
CA GLY A 648 4.26 -44.68 5.83
C GLY A 648 4.66 -43.22 5.90
N ARG A 649 4.31 -42.46 4.89
CA ARG A 649 4.62 -41.02 4.78
C ARG A 649 3.36 -40.19 5.07
N LEU A 650 3.32 -39.50 6.19
CA LEU A 650 2.29 -38.53 6.50
C LEU A 650 2.47 -37.29 5.59
N VAL A 651 1.46 -36.99 4.79
CA VAL A 651 1.40 -35.77 3.99
C VAL A 651 0.33 -34.84 4.55
N ILE A 652 0.65 -33.56 4.65
CA ILE A 652 -0.25 -32.52 5.13
C ILE A 652 -0.48 -31.54 3.98
N SER A 653 -1.73 -31.33 3.60
CA SER A 653 -2.14 -30.42 2.54
C SER A 653 -1.98 -28.96 2.96
N GLU A 654 -0.77 -28.58 3.25
CA GLU A 654 -0.30 -27.22 3.60
C GLU A 654 1.05 -27.00 2.96
N LEU A 655 1.29 -25.78 2.47
CA LEU A 655 2.55 -25.44 1.81
C LEU A 655 3.75 -25.55 2.78
N SER A 656 4.84 -26.12 2.28
CA SER A 656 6.10 -26.13 3.00
C SER A 656 6.69 -24.71 3.03
N TYR A 657 7.11 -24.28 4.23
CA TYR A 657 7.71 -22.96 4.46
C TYR A 657 8.65 -23.03 5.67
N PRO A 658 9.78 -22.30 5.68
CA PRO A 658 10.69 -22.25 6.82
C PRO A 658 9.98 -21.82 8.13
N GLY A 659 10.39 -22.44 9.25
CA GLY A 659 9.82 -22.12 10.56
C GLY A 659 8.76 -23.10 11.04
N TRP A 660 8.30 -24.03 10.24
CA TRP A 660 7.55 -25.18 10.72
C TRP A 660 8.49 -26.19 11.35
N GLN A 661 8.20 -26.57 12.59
CA GLN A 661 8.91 -27.56 13.39
C GLN A 661 7.96 -28.69 13.72
N VAL A 662 8.45 -29.91 13.80
CA VAL A 662 7.65 -31.08 14.10
C VAL A 662 8.17 -31.83 15.31
N LYS A 663 7.25 -32.35 16.10
CA LYS A 663 7.50 -33.33 17.15
C LYS A 663 6.73 -34.60 16.87
N LEU A 664 7.42 -35.72 16.91
CA LEU A 664 6.83 -37.06 16.80
C LEU A 664 6.86 -37.69 18.21
N ASN A 665 5.69 -37.98 18.80
CA ASN A 665 5.54 -38.50 20.16
C ASN A 665 6.28 -37.67 21.24
N GLY A 666 6.42 -36.34 21.02
CA GLY A 666 7.08 -35.41 21.92
C GLY A 666 8.56 -35.14 21.59
N GLU A 667 9.20 -35.97 20.77
CA GLU A 667 10.59 -35.80 20.33
C GLU A 667 10.68 -34.96 19.03
N GLY A 668 11.73 -34.17 18.93
CA GLY A 668 11.97 -33.35 17.69
C GLY A 668 12.24 -34.28 16.51
N HIS A 669 11.61 -33.96 15.39
CA HIS A 669 11.75 -34.66 14.11
C HIS A 669 11.90 -33.69 12.96
N GLU A 670 12.45 -34.11 11.83
CA GLU A 670 12.63 -33.25 10.66
C GLU A 670 11.42 -33.35 9.71
N LEU A 671 11.08 -32.21 9.09
CA LEU A 671 10.15 -32.16 7.96
C LEU A 671 10.92 -32.57 6.71
N GLU A 672 10.37 -33.52 5.97
CA GLU A 672 10.93 -33.93 4.68
C GLU A 672 10.57 -32.90 3.61
N GLN A 673 11.53 -32.63 2.72
CA GLN A 673 11.25 -31.90 1.50
C GLN A 673 10.67 -32.87 0.49
N ALA A 674 9.38 -32.75 0.21
CA ALA A 674 8.74 -33.51 -0.83
C ALA A 674 9.02 -32.92 -2.23
N ALA A 675 8.78 -33.71 -3.26
CA ALA A 675 8.82 -33.23 -4.66
C ALA A 675 7.69 -32.22 -4.95
N ASP A 676 6.59 -32.30 -4.20
CA ASP A 676 5.47 -31.36 -4.24
C ASP A 676 5.62 -30.27 -3.14
N PRO A 677 4.90 -29.16 -3.20
CA PRO A 677 5.04 -28.05 -2.26
C PRO A 677 4.46 -28.35 -0.86
N LEU A 678 4.01 -29.59 -0.59
CA LEU A 678 3.36 -29.98 0.64
C LEU A 678 4.36 -30.40 1.71
N ARG A 679 3.92 -30.40 2.97
CA ARG A 679 4.72 -30.92 4.10
C ARG A 679 4.57 -32.41 4.20
N SER A 680 5.66 -33.11 4.48
CA SER A 680 5.65 -34.53 4.73
C SER A 680 6.58 -34.95 5.87
N ILE A 681 6.25 -36.12 6.46
CA ILE A 681 6.94 -36.68 7.62
C ILE A 681 6.92 -38.20 7.49
N SER A 682 8.06 -38.88 7.59
CA SER A 682 8.10 -40.34 7.71
C SER A 682 7.57 -40.78 9.07
N LEU A 683 6.66 -41.76 9.07
CA LEU A 683 6.07 -42.34 10.27
C LEU A 683 6.59 -43.76 10.47
N PRO A 684 7.11 -44.12 11.67
CA PRO A 684 7.36 -45.50 12.04
C PRO A 684 6.05 -46.26 12.26
N ALA A 685 6.12 -47.59 12.38
CA ALA A 685 4.95 -48.42 12.60
C ALA A 685 4.23 -48.07 13.92
N GLY A 686 2.90 -48.22 13.90
CA GLY A 686 2.01 -47.98 15.04
C GLY A 686 1.40 -46.58 15.05
N THR A 687 0.60 -46.29 16.08
CA THR A 687 -0.05 -45.00 16.26
C THR A 687 0.94 -43.94 16.70
N GLN A 688 0.98 -42.84 15.97
CA GLN A 688 1.90 -41.72 16.15
C GLN A 688 1.12 -40.44 16.46
N ARG A 689 1.63 -39.70 17.45
CA ARG A 689 1.18 -38.33 17.75
C ARG A 689 2.14 -37.33 17.11
N VAL A 690 1.69 -36.64 16.07
CA VAL A 690 2.47 -35.65 15.33
C VAL A 690 1.99 -34.27 15.71
N GLU A 691 2.92 -33.40 16.10
CA GLU A 691 2.63 -32.04 16.51
C GLU A 691 3.52 -31.08 15.72
N LEU A 692 2.91 -30.21 14.91
CA LEU A 692 3.61 -29.19 14.16
C LEU A 692 3.41 -27.82 14.79
N PHE A 693 4.48 -27.02 14.82
CA PHE A 693 4.48 -25.65 15.33
C PHE A 693 5.09 -24.71 14.30
N PHE A 694 4.41 -23.61 14.04
CA PHE A 694 4.98 -22.56 13.23
C PHE A 694 5.73 -21.55 14.10
N ARG A 695 7.06 -21.62 14.07
CA ARG A 695 7.97 -20.80 14.87
C ARG A 695 9.12 -20.25 14.01
N PRO A 696 8.81 -19.37 13.04
CA PRO A 696 9.84 -18.82 12.17
C PRO A 696 10.78 -17.92 12.97
N TRP A 697 12.08 -18.26 12.96
CA TRP A 697 13.10 -17.50 13.69
C TRP A 697 13.14 -16.02 13.27
N THR A 698 12.80 -15.72 12.00
CA THR A 698 12.75 -14.38 11.43
C THR A 698 11.72 -13.49 12.13
N VAL A 699 10.56 -14.03 12.50
CA VAL A 699 9.54 -13.31 13.28
C VAL A 699 10.01 -13.10 14.73
N TYR A 700 10.49 -14.14 15.40
CA TYR A 700 10.90 -14.03 16.81
C TYR A 700 12.17 -13.19 16.97
N GLY A 701 13.16 -13.36 16.10
CA GLY A 701 14.37 -12.54 16.06
C GLY A 701 14.05 -11.08 15.73
N GLY A 702 13.16 -10.86 14.74
CA GLY A 702 12.66 -9.53 14.40
C GLY A 702 11.94 -8.87 15.58
N ALA A 703 11.06 -9.59 16.27
CA ALA A 703 10.37 -9.11 17.46
C ALA A 703 11.34 -8.72 18.59
N ALA A 704 12.35 -9.58 18.86
CA ALA A 704 13.38 -9.27 19.85
C ALA A 704 14.15 -8.00 19.50
N ILE A 705 14.59 -7.84 18.27
CA ILE A 705 15.28 -6.61 17.80
C ILE A 705 14.37 -5.39 17.94
N THR A 706 13.10 -5.51 17.55
CA THR A 706 12.13 -4.40 17.68
C THR A 706 11.91 -4.01 19.14
N LEU A 707 11.73 -4.97 20.04
CA LEU A 707 11.55 -4.71 21.46
C LEU A 707 12.78 -4.07 22.11
N VAL A 708 13.98 -4.56 21.79
CA VAL A 708 15.24 -3.94 22.25
C VAL A 708 15.36 -2.52 21.74
N THR A 709 15.04 -2.29 20.47
CA THR A 709 15.06 -0.93 19.88
C THR A 709 14.07 -0.01 20.57
N LEU A 710 12.84 -0.46 20.83
CA LEU A 710 11.84 0.31 21.58
C LEU A 710 12.29 0.62 23.00
N ALA A 711 12.93 -0.33 23.69
CA ALA A 711 13.49 -0.13 25.04
C ALA A 711 14.61 0.94 25.01
N ILE A 712 15.53 0.87 24.05
CA ILE A 712 16.58 1.88 23.87
C ILE A 712 15.98 3.26 23.60
N LEU A 713 15.00 3.35 22.68
CA LEU A 713 14.32 4.60 22.37
C LEU A 713 13.64 5.17 23.62
N SER A 714 12.93 4.35 24.39
CA SER A 714 12.29 4.76 25.64
C SER A 714 13.30 5.25 26.67
N ALA A 715 14.42 4.55 26.84
CA ALA A 715 15.49 4.95 27.76
C ALA A 715 16.11 6.32 27.37
N LEU A 716 16.30 6.57 26.07
CA LEU A 716 16.80 7.86 25.59
C LEU A 716 15.88 9.05 25.92
N TRP A 717 14.59 8.79 26.15
CA TRP A 717 13.62 9.82 26.56
C TRP A 717 13.51 9.98 28.06
N LEU A 718 13.74 8.92 28.83
CA LEU A 718 13.66 8.95 30.30
C LEU A 718 14.92 9.53 30.93
N VAL A 719 16.09 9.28 30.35
CA VAL A 719 17.36 9.84 30.84
C VAL A 719 17.41 11.32 30.46
N ARG A 720 17.36 12.21 31.46
CA ARG A 720 17.64 13.65 31.30
C ARG A 720 19.15 13.82 31.12
N VAL A 721 19.63 13.77 29.88
CA VAL A 721 21.02 14.11 29.52
C VAL A 721 21.11 15.57 29.13
#